data_8fbf36c5d5cbd5539d06a18d717376a3
#
_entry.id   8fbf36c5d5cbd5539d06a18d717376a3
#
_cell.length_a   1.000
_cell.length_b   1.000
_cell.length_c   1.000
_cell.angle_alpha   90.00
_cell.angle_beta   90.00
_cell.angle_gamma   90.00
#
_symmetry.space_group_name_H-M   'P 1'
#
loop_
_entity.id
_entity.type
_entity.pdbx_description
1 polymer ?
#
loop_
_entity_poly.entity_id
_entity_poly.type
_entity_poly.pdbx_seq_one_letter_code
_entity_poly.pdbx_strand_id
1 'polypeptide(L)'
;MNLNPINPKPKPALWLWWLAAIFFVGASVCLGWYLYIQANRPGHDTPLDALAAPVFNPLPLGSVMPKGWLLEQLKLQSSGLTGHLDEFWPDVKDSGWIGGKAEGWERAPYWLDGMVPMAYLTDDAKLKAKAKHWVDYILKHQTADGWLGPERGNPAYGLIGKAPPNAVRDPWPQFIILKVLSQYEEATGDPRIIPAMEKSMRSIDLQLDQRPLFNWNFFRWGDLVVSVYWLYDRTHEPWLLELAAKAANQGYNWTSHFWDLPLKHKSERWNWVGHGVNNAMGLKVPALLYRLTGDARYKKLAWRAIEQLDRYHGEPNGLMSADECLAGLNPSQGTELCVIVEMMFSLENSLAVTGDVRFADRLEKVAYNALPAACTPDYWRHQYVEQSNQVASAYVEQPIYATVSGIANIFGLEPQYGCCTANMHQGWPKLTSHLWMESPEGGLAAVVYAPCVVDTQVQGDAVHIEEVTNYPFSESLTFNVTTARPATFPLYFRVPEWTQGATLKLPDGTIESLKPGEFHEVSRQWNGTETLLLQLPMPFKLRKGYQDSVSVERGPLVFSLGLKPKWFDFMPFKFQPAGPRKFDWAAMPQTPWNYALALNTNDPNQSLTVTQRPLKGNPFDPGNEPIQVTVEGRRLDSWQSSEGAAAPPPQSPVESMETLEKLELSPYGSTRLRITAFPVLK
;
A
#
# COMPACT_ATOMS: atom_id res chain seq x y z
N MET A 1 -42.03 -41.13 76.98
CA MET A 1 -42.15 -41.14 75.53
C MET A 1 -41.68 -39.78 74.99
N ASN A 2 -40.45 -39.70 74.51
CA ASN A 2 -39.86 -38.47 73.99
C ASN A 2 -40.04 -38.49 72.47
N LEU A 3 -40.84 -37.57 71.89
CA LEU A 3 -40.97 -37.33 70.45
C LEU A 3 -39.92 -36.28 70.08
N ASN A 4 -38.94 -36.67 69.26
CA ASN A 4 -38.00 -35.79 68.64
C ASN A 4 -38.71 -34.92 67.52
N PRO A 5 -38.48 -33.62 67.40
CA PRO A 5 -39.02 -32.79 66.34
C PRO A 5 -38.25 -33.07 65.02
N ILE A 6 -39.01 -33.34 63.95
CA ILE A 6 -38.51 -33.46 62.54
C ILE A 6 -38.09 -32.10 62.06
N ASN A 7 -36.77 -31.94 61.81
CA ASN A 7 -36.21 -30.71 61.28
C ASN A 7 -36.54 -30.65 59.79
N PRO A 8 -37.21 -29.63 59.24
CA PRO A 8 -37.51 -29.53 57.83
C PRO A 8 -36.22 -29.23 57.00
N LYS A 9 -35.95 -30.04 55.97
CA LYS A 9 -34.83 -29.79 55.02
C LYS A 9 -34.99 -28.38 54.41
N PRO A 10 -33.91 -27.60 54.32
CA PRO A 10 -33.99 -26.30 53.70
C PRO A 10 -34.32 -26.43 52.21
N LYS A 11 -35.32 -25.70 51.73
CA LYS A 11 -35.65 -25.62 50.31
C LYS A 11 -34.49 -24.93 49.59
N PRO A 12 -34.02 -25.44 48.43
CA PRO A 12 -32.97 -24.77 47.69
C PRO A 12 -33.45 -23.37 47.29
N ALA A 13 -32.63 -22.37 47.54
CA ALA A 13 -33.00 -20.96 47.32
C ALA A 13 -33.23 -20.70 45.83
N LEU A 14 -34.38 -20.16 45.48
CA LEU A 14 -34.78 -19.87 44.08
C LEU A 14 -33.73 -19.07 43.30
N TRP A 15 -32.94 -18.26 43.97
CA TRP A 15 -31.87 -17.45 43.36
C TRP A 15 -30.73 -18.31 42.79
N LEU A 16 -30.45 -19.50 43.32
CA LEU A 16 -29.46 -20.42 42.75
C LEU A 16 -29.88 -20.97 41.40
N TRP A 17 -31.18 -21.19 41.18
CA TRP A 17 -31.72 -21.57 39.87
C TRP A 17 -31.63 -20.45 38.84
N TRP A 18 -31.83 -19.21 39.25
CA TRP A 18 -31.66 -18.05 38.37
C TRP A 18 -30.19 -17.84 37.98
N LEU A 19 -29.25 -18.00 38.90
CA LEU A 19 -27.82 -17.93 38.60
C LEU A 19 -27.38 -19.06 37.63
N ALA A 20 -27.87 -20.29 37.87
CA ALA A 20 -27.60 -21.40 36.96
C ALA A 20 -28.21 -21.16 35.56
N ALA A 21 -29.42 -20.63 35.47
CA ALA A 21 -30.06 -20.30 34.18
C ALA A 21 -29.27 -19.19 33.42
N ILE A 22 -28.84 -18.14 34.12
CA ILE A 22 -28.02 -17.06 33.52
C ILE A 22 -26.69 -17.61 33.03
N PHE A 23 -26.03 -18.47 33.82
CA PHE A 23 -24.78 -19.12 33.45
C PHE A 23 -24.96 -20.03 32.21
N PHE A 24 -26.03 -20.82 32.17
CA PHE A 24 -26.35 -21.69 31.02
C PHE A 24 -26.65 -20.89 29.75
N VAL A 25 -27.41 -19.82 29.84
CA VAL A 25 -27.70 -18.92 28.70
C VAL A 25 -26.41 -18.24 28.25
N GLY A 26 -25.60 -17.71 29.15
CA GLY A 26 -24.30 -17.12 28.87
C GLY A 26 -23.36 -18.13 28.20
N ALA A 27 -23.23 -19.33 28.71
CA ALA A 27 -22.42 -20.38 28.14
C ALA A 27 -22.90 -20.82 26.74
N SER A 28 -24.23 -20.91 26.56
CA SER A 28 -24.82 -21.26 25.25
C SER A 28 -24.59 -20.15 24.20
N VAL A 29 -24.68 -18.88 24.59
CA VAL A 29 -24.37 -17.75 23.73
C VAL A 29 -22.88 -17.74 23.36
N CYS A 30 -22.00 -17.95 24.36
CA CYS A 30 -20.54 -18.02 24.11
C CYS A 30 -20.19 -19.22 23.22
N LEU A 31 -20.79 -20.39 23.43
CA LEU A 31 -20.60 -21.57 22.58
C LEU A 31 -21.13 -21.33 21.15
N GLY A 32 -22.33 -20.75 21.02
CA GLY A 32 -22.90 -20.37 19.72
C GLY A 32 -22.01 -19.39 18.98
N TRP A 33 -21.48 -18.39 19.67
CA TRP A 33 -20.53 -17.43 19.12
C TRP A 33 -19.20 -18.08 18.73
N TYR A 34 -18.68 -18.96 19.56
CA TYR A 34 -17.47 -19.73 19.27
C TYR A 34 -17.65 -20.63 18.04
N LEU A 35 -18.76 -21.38 17.94
CA LEU A 35 -19.07 -22.22 16.80
C LEU A 35 -19.30 -21.40 15.53
N TYR A 36 -19.96 -20.23 15.62
CA TYR A 36 -20.11 -19.29 14.52
C TYR A 36 -18.74 -18.76 14.04
N ILE A 37 -17.85 -18.41 14.96
CA ILE A 37 -16.48 -17.98 14.65
C ILE A 37 -15.72 -19.10 13.93
N GLN A 38 -15.75 -20.32 14.45
CA GLN A 38 -15.05 -21.47 13.85
C GLN A 38 -15.60 -21.81 12.46
N ALA A 39 -16.92 -21.76 12.26
CA ALA A 39 -17.55 -22.03 10.96
C ALA A 39 -17.23 -20.98 9.89
N ASN A 40 -16.95 -19.73 10.31
CA ASN A 40 -16.61 -18.64 9.37
C ASN A 40 -15.10 -18.40 9.22
N ARG A 41 -14.27 -19.06 10.01
CA ARG A 41 -12.81 -18.97 9.89
C ARG A 41 -12.37 -19.81 8.68
N PRO A 42 -11.64 -19.19 7.71
CA PRO A 42 -11.06 -19.98 6.62
C PRO A 42 -10.11 -21.04 7.17
N GLY A 43 -10.27 -22.27 6.69
CA GLY A 43 -9.39 -23.41 7.02
C GLY A 43 -8.28 -23.56 5.99
N HIS A 44 -7.37 -24.52 6.20
CA HIS A 44 -6.51 -25.02 5.13
C HIS A 44 -7.35 -25.91 4.23
N ASP A 45 -7.94 -25.32 3.21
CA ASP A 45 -8.76 -26.05 2.25
C ASP A 45 -7.85 -26.70 1.17
N THR A 46 -8.36 -27.77 0.56
CA THR A 46 -7.66 -28.42 -0.56
C THR A 46 -7.58 -27.44 -1.74
N PRO A 47 -6.41 -27.29 -2.38
CA PRO A 47 -6.30 -26.52 -3.61
C PRO A 47 -7.25 -27.02 -4.68
N LEU A 48 -7.74 -26.11 -5.53
CA LEU A 48 -8.49 -26.47 -6.73
C LEU A 48 -7.55 -27.09 -7.79
N ASP A 49 -8.13 -27.82 -8.74
CA ASP A 49 -7.39 -28.31 -9.91
C ASP A 49 -6.95 -27.18 -10.85
N ALA A 50 -7.56 -25.99 -10.71
CA ALA A 50 -7.20 -24.76 -11.41
C ALA A 50 -7.47 -23.55 -10.50
N LEU A 51 -6.77 -22.42 -10.73
CA LEU A 51 -7.01 -21.18 -9.98
C LEU A 51 -8.44 -20.65 -10.20
N ALA A 52 -9.08 -20.24 -9.13
CA ALA A 52 -10.30 -19.45 -9.25
C ALA A 52 -10.01 -18.14 -10.02
N ALA A 53 -10.88 -17.79 -10.97
CA ALA A 53 -10.71 -16.56 -11.73
C ALA A 53 -10.74 -15.32 -10.83
N PRO A 54 -9.84 -14.34 -11.04
CA PRO A 54 -9.97 -13.04 -10.41
C PRO A 54 -11.14 -12.27 -11.03
N VAL A 55 -11.56 -11.19 -10.37
CA VAL A 55 -12.61 -10.31 -10.93
C VAL A 55 -12.02 -9.42 -12.05
N PHE A 56 -10.76 -9.01 -11.91
CA PHE A 56 -10.05 -8.26 -12.92
C PHE A 56 -8.68 -8.87 -13.15
N ASN A 57 -8.17 -8.79 -14.39
CA ASN A 57 -6.81 -9.15 -14.73
C ASN A 57 -6.00 -7.88 -15.02
N PRO A 58 -4.82 -7.69 -14.42
CA PRO A 58 -3.93 -6.61 -14.81
C PRO A 58 -3.63 -6.67 -16.32
N LEU A 59 -3.61 -5.51 -16.98
CA LEU A 59 -3.14 -5.40 -18.35
C LEU A 59 -1.62 -5.56 -18.41
N PRO A 60 -1.06 -6.09 -19.52
CA PRO A 60 0.39 -6.17 -19.67
C PRO A 60 1.09 -4.83 -19.52
N LEU A 61 2.28 -4.82 -18.92
CA LEU A 61 3.07 -3.61 -18.72
C LEU A 61 3.31 -2.86 -20.04
N GLY A 62 2.94 -1.60 -20.09
CA GLY A 62 3.00 -0.74 -21.27
C GLY A 62 1.65 -0.56 -21.97
N SER A 63 0.61 -1.34 -21.61
CA SER A 63 -0.75 -1.09 -22.10
C SER A 63 -1.36 0.19 -21.52
N VAL A 64 -0.99 0.56 -20.31
CA VAL A 64 -1.42 1.79 -19.63
C VAL A 64 -0.26 2.75 -19.52
N MET A 65 -0.34 3.88 -20.20
CA MET A 65 0.73 4.88 -20.26
C MET A 65 0.34 6.18 -19.54
N PRO A 66 1.16 6.71 -18.64
CA PRO A 66 0.85 7.91 -17.86
C PRO A 66 0.76 9.16 -18.74
N LYS A 67 -0.08 10.10 -18.34
CA LYS A 67 -0.21 11.45 -18.94
C LYS A 67 -0.20 12.52 -17.84
N GLY A 68 -0.26 13.77 -18.24
CA GLY A 68 -0.43 14.90 -17.34
C GLY A 68 0.51 14.88 -16.13
N TRP A 69 -0.04 15.16 -14.95
CA TRP A 69 0.73 15.20 -13.70
C TRP A 69 1.36 13.85 -13.32
N LEU A 70 0.73 12.73 -13.70
CA LEU A 70 1.26 11.39 -13.38
C LEU A 70 2.54 11.12 -14.19
N LEU A 71 2.57 11.48 -15.47
CA LEU A 71 3.80 11.36 -16.27
C LEU A 71 4.93 12.23 -15.72
N GLU A 72 4.63 13.47 -15.31
CA GLU A 72 5.63 14.34 -14.68
C GLU A 72 6.15 13.75 -13.36
N GLN A 73 5.28 13.13 -12.56
CA GLN A 73 5.64 12.43 -11.34
C GLN A 73 6.62 11.28 -11.60
N LEU A 74 6.34 10.45 -12.63
CA LEU A 74 7.24 9.35 -13.01
C LEU A 74 8.58 9.88 -13.56
N LYS A 75 8.57 10.96 -14.34
CA LYS A 75 9.80 11.60 -14.84
C LYS A 75 10.66 12.16 -13.72
N LEU A 76 10.08 12.79 -12.70
CA LEU A 76 10.81 13.26 -11.52
C LEU A 76 11.46 12.08 -10.80
N GLN A 77 10.72 11.00 -10.58
CA GLN A 77 11.25 9.80 -9.94
C GLN A 77 12.35 9.14 -10.80
N SER A 78 12.18 9.03 -12.12
CA SER A 78 13.19 8.44 -13.01
C SER A 78 14.46 9.28 -13.09
N SER A 79 14.37 10.60 -13.00
CA SER A 79 15.53 11.51 -12.93
C SER A 79 16.14 11.62 -11.53
N GLY A 80 15.52 11.02 -10.52
CA GLY A 80 16.00 10.85 -9.17
C GLY A 80 16.74 9.53 -8.95
N LEU A 81 16.61 8.97 -7.75
CA LEU A 81 17.29 7.74 -7.34
C LEU A 81 16.95 6.54 -8.24
N THR A 82 15.72 6.45 -8.77
CA THR A 82 15.31 5.31 -9.61
C THR A 82 16.22 5.14 -10.83
N GLY A 83 16.57 6.23 -11.51
CA GLY A 83 17.40 6.17 -12.70
C GLY A 83 18.90 6.11 -12.44
N HIS A 84 19.36 6.31 -11.19
CA HIS A 84 20.76 6.59 -10.91
C HIS A 84 21.39 5.75 -9.79
N LEU A 85 20.64 4.92 -9.04
CA LEU A 85 21.22 4.14 -7.94
C LEU A 85 22.37 3.20 -8.39
N ASP A 86 22.26 2.63 -9.57
CA ASP A 86 23.28 1.76 -10.17
C ASP A 86 24.59 2.49 -10.55
N GLU A 87 24.59 3.81 -10.50
CA GLU A 87 25.75 4.62 -10.84
C GLU A 87 26.67 4.86 -9.62
N PHE A 88 26.13 4.88 -8.41
CA PHE A 88 26.91 5.32 -7.23
C PHE A 88 26.64 4.53 -5.94
N TRP A 89 25.43 3.94 -5.75
CA TRP A 89 25.10 3.24 -4.51
C TRP A 89 25.62 1.79 -4.57
N PRO A 90 26.59 1.39 -3.71
CA PRO A 90 27.29 0.12 -3.84
C PRO A 90 26.39 -1.11 -3.86
N ASP A 91 25.31 -1.12 -3.09
CA ASP A 91 24.39 -2.26 -2.97
C ASP A 91 23.62 -2.55 -4.29
N VAL A 92 23.59 -1.57 -5.21
CA VAL A 92 23.10 -1.76 -6.59
C VAL A 92 24.26 -1.76 -7.57
N LYS A 93 25.13 -0.72 -7.56
CA LYS A 93 26.24 -0.54 -8.51
C LYS A 93 27.18 -1.75 -8.56
N ASP A 94 27.57 -2.26 -7.40
CA ASP A 94 28.50 -3.36 -7.23
C ASP A 94 27.80 -4.62 -6.69
N SER A 95 26.49 -4.75 -6.93
CA SER A 95 25.67 -5.85 -6.44
C SER A 95 26.16 -7.22 -6.94
N GLY A 96 26.04 -8.23 -6.09
CA GLY A 96 26.24 -9.61 -6.50
C GLY A 96 25.34 -10.06 -7.65
N TRP A 97 24.17 -9.43 -7.82
CA TRP A 97 23.24 -9.72 -8.92
C TRP A 97 23.75 -9.29 -10.30
N ILE A 98 24.77 -8.44 -10.36
CA ILE A 98 25.46 -8.02 -11.59
C ILE A 98 26.96 -8.44 -11.56
N GLY A 99 27.31 -9.37 -10.69
CA GLY A 99 28.68 -9.90 -10.58
C GLY A 99 29.62 -9.07 -9.72
N GLY A 100 29.11 -8.07 -9.02
CA GLY A 100 29.88 -7.29 -8.06
C GLY A 100 30.14 -8.02 -6.74
N LYS A 101 30.72 -7.31 -5.77
CA LYS A 101 31.14 -7.86 -4.46
C LYS A 101 30.37 -7.26 -3.28
N ALA A 102 29.47 -6.30 -3.54
CA ALA A 102 28.62 -5.70 -2.52
C ALA A 102 27.44 -6.62 -2.20
N GLU A 103 26.36 -6.04 -1.71
CA GLU A 103 25.16 -6.77 -1.32
C GLU A 103 24.63 -7.67 -2.46
N GLY A 104 24.39 -8.93 -2.16
CA GLY A 104 23.89 -9.93 -3.10
C GLY A 104 22.52 -10.49 -2.70
N TRP A 105 21.74 -9.76 -1.91
CA TRP A 105 20.48 -10.21 -1.34
C TRP A 105 19.28 -9.47 -1.97
N GLU A 106 18.61 -8.52 -1.27
CA GLU A 106 17.34 -7.95 -1.74
C GLU A 106 17.45 -6.58 -2.42
N ARG A 107 18.59 -5.85 -2.28
CA ARG A 107 18.66 -4.43 -2.68
C ARG A 107 18.49 -4.23 -4.19
N ALA A 108 19.29 -4.94 -4.99
CA ALA A 108 19.17 -4.83 -6.45
C ALA A 108 17.84 -5.39 -6.97
N PRO A 109 17.32 -6.56 -6.52
CA PRO A 109 15.97 -7.01 -6.86
C PRO A 109 14.87 -6.00 -6.56
N TYR A 110 14.87 -5.35 -5.40
CA TYR A 110 13.90 -4.31 -5.06
C TYR A 110 13.99 -3.09 -5.98
N TRP A 111 15.21 -2.61 -6.26
CA TRP A 111 15.40 -1.50 -7.19
C TRP A 111 14.89 -1.86 -8.59
N LEU A 112 15.19 -3.06 -9.09
CA LEU A 112 14.72 -3.55 -10.39
C LEU A 112 13.19 -3.67 -10.44
N ASP A 113 12.53 -4.07 -9.34
CA ASP A 113 11.07 -4.23 -9.25
C ASP A 113 10.31 -2.89 -9.47
N GLY A 114 11.00 -1.76 -9.29
CA GLY A 114 10.47 -0.43 -9.65
C GLY A 114 11.10 0.18 -10.90
N MET A 115 12.40 -0.05 -11.16
CA MET A 115 13.10 0.54 -12.30
C MET A 115 12.64 -0.07 -13.63
N VAL A 116 12.38 -1.38 -13.68
CA VAL A 116 11.91 -2.04 -14.90
C VAL A 116 10.57 -1.46 -15.37
N PRO A 117 9.49 -1.45 -14.58
CA PRO A 117 8.26 -0.84 -15.05
C PRO A 117 8.41 0.67 -15.33
N MET A 118 9.22 1.41 -14.56
CA MET A 118 9.51 2.81 -14.82
C MET A 118 10.06 3.02 -16.23
N ALA A 119 11.00 2.18 -16.67
CA ALA A 119 11.65 2.27 -17.98
C ALA A 119 10.65 2.20 -19.15
N TYR A 120 9.65 1.32 -19.04
CA TYR A 120 8.65 1.12 -20.08
C TYR A 120 7.52 2.15 -20.02
N LEU A 121 7.08 2.54 -18.83
CA LEU A 121 6.03 3.54 -18.64
C LEU A 121 6.47 4.97 -19.01
N THR A 122 7.75 5.29 -18.88
CA THR A 122 8.30 6.59 -19.30
C THR A 122 8.84 6.57 -20.74
N ASP A 123 8.86 5.40 -21.37
CA ASP A 123 9.49 5.14 -22.69
C ASP A 123 10.96 5.59 -22.74
N ASP A 124 11.68 5.51 -21.63
CA ASP A 124 13.06 5.97 -21.51
C ASP A 124 14.04 4.93 -22.06
N ALA A 125 14.68 5.27 -23.19
CA ALA A 125 15.62 4.38 -23.88
C ALA A 125 16.83 3.99 -23.02
N LYS A 126 17.30 4.89 -22.12
CA LYS A 126 18.44 4.60 -21.23
C LYS A 126 18.03 3.61 -20.12
N LEU A 127 16.87 3.83 -19.53
CA LEU A 127 16.35 2.90 -18.50
C LEU A 127 16.01 1.55 -19.11
N LYS A 128 15.43 1.49 -20.31
CA LYS A 128 15.21 0.23 -21.05
C LYS A 128 16.51 -0.52 -21.31
N ALA A 129 17.58 0.20 -21.68
CA ALA A 129 18.90 -0.41 -21.87
C ALA A 129 19.49 -0.93 -20.54
N LYS A 130 19.32 -0.19 -19.43
CA LYS A 130 19.70 -0.67 -18.07
C LYS A 130 18.91 -1.93 -17.71
N ALA A 131 17.59 -1.93 -17.83
CA ALA A 131 16.72 -3.06 -17.56
C ALA A 131 17.17 -4.30 -18.34
N LYS A 132 17.38 -4.16 -19.65
CA LYS A 132 17.89 -5.24 -20.50
C LYS A 132 19.24 -5.76 -20.05
N HIS A 133 20.17 -4.88 -19.71
CA HIS A 133 21.53 -5.26 -19.26
C HIS A 133 21.47 -6.12 -17.98
N TRP A 134 20.66 -5.72 -16.99
CA TRP A 134 20.48 -6.47 -15.76
C TRP A 134 19.81 -7.83 -15.99
N VAL A 135 18.71 -7.86 -16.76
CA VAL A 135 18.01 -9.11 -17.08
C VAL A 135 18.91 -10.05 -17.88
N ASP A 136 19.62 -9.58 -18.90
CA ASP A 136 20.55 -10.38 -19.68
C ASP A 136 21.66 -11.01 -18.79
N TYR A 137 22.19 -10.23 -17.83
CA TYR A 137 23.20 -10.74 -16.90
C TYR A 137 22.63 -11.83 -16.00
N ILE A 138 21.46 -11.58 -15.38
CA ILE A 138 20.81 -12.52 -14.46
C ILE A 138 20.48 -13.84 -15.17
N LEU A 139 19.89 -13.77 -16.36
CA LEU A 139 19.56 -14.97 -17.15
C LEU A 139 20.79 -15.75 -17.58
N LYS A 140 21.85 -15.05 -18.03
CA LYS A 140 23.12 -15.68 -18.44
C LYS A 140 23.80 -16.43 -17.30
N HIS A 141 23.62 -15.99 -16.06
CA HIS A 141 24.25 -16.57 -14.88
C HIS A 141 23.31 -17.45 -14.06
N GLN A 142 22.13 -17.79 -14.60
CA GLN A 142 21.29 -18.80 -13.98
C GLN A 142 22.04 -20.13 -13.89
N THR A 143 22.05 -20.74 -12.70
CA THR A 143 22.77 -22.02 -12.47
C THR A 143 22.11 -23.18 -13.21
N ALA A 144 22.82 -24.30 -13.35
CA ALA A 144 22.28 -25.47 -14.04
C ALA A 144 21.01 -26.03 -13.39
N ASP A 145 20.90 -25.92 -12.07
CA ASP A 145 19.74 -26.33 -11.29
C ASP A 145 18.63 -25.23 -11.18
N GLY A 146 18.81 -24.11 -11.88
CA GLY A 146 17.79 -23.07 -12.06
C GLY A 146 17.84 -21.89 -11.10
N TRP A 147 18.78 -21.85 -10.13
CA TRP A 147 18.88 -20.71 -9.23
C TRP A 147 19.31 -19.43 -9.95
N LEU A 148 18.68 -18.31 -9.60
CA LEU A 148 19.00 -16.97 -10.13
C LEU A 148 19.89 -16.20 -9.14
N GLY A 149 20.86 -15.44 -9.67
CA GLY A 149 21.69 -14.56 -8.87
C GLY A 149 22.57 -15.26 -7.82
N PRO A 150 23.00 -14.52 -6.78
CA PRO A 150 23.94 -15.04 -5.79
C PRO A 150 23.40 -16.21 -4.97
N GLU A 151 24.26 -17.20 -4.72
CA GLU A 151 23.90 -18.38 -3.94
C GLU A 151 24.00 -18.16 -2.41
N ARG A 152 24.74 -17.14 -1.98
CA ARG A 152 24.93 -16.84 -0.56
C ARG A 152 23.92 -15.80 -0.11
N GLY A 153 23.11 -16.17 0.88
CA GLY A 153 22.26 -15.23 1.58
C GLY A 153 23.04 -14.17 2.37
N ASN A 154 22.40 -13.13 2.84
CA ASN A 154 23.05 -12.10 3.65
C ASN A 154 23.46 -12.68 5.02
N PRO A 155 24.76 -12.74 5.35
CA PRO A 155 25.23 -13.30 6.63
C PRO A 155 24.88 -12.43 7.85
N ALA A 156 24.41 -11.20 7.64
CA ALA A 156 24.15 -10.25 8.72
C ALA A 156 22.85 -10.52 9.51
N TYR A 157 21.93 -11.32 8.98
CA TYR A 157 20.68 -11.64 9.65
C TYR A 157 20.78 -13.01 10.33
N GLY A 158 20.79 -12.99 11.68
CA GLY A 158 20.73 -14.19 12.50
C GLY A 158 19.53 -15.06 12.11
N LEU A 159 19.80 -16.36 11.88
CA LEU A 159 18.79 -17.30 11.43
C LEU A 159 17.77 -17.58 12.55
N ILE A 160 16.46 -17.42 12.24
CA ILE A 160 15.44 -18.15 12.97
C ILE A 160 15.52 -19.60 12.46
N GLY A 161 16.06 -20.48 13.31
CA GLY A 161 16.29 -21.87 12.97
C GLY A 161 17.76 -22.21 12.80
N LYS A 162 18.09 -23.48 12.99
CA LYS A 162 19.46 -24.02 12.92
C LYS A 162 19.85 -24.29 11.47
N ALA A 163 20.38 -23.31 10.75
CA ALA A 163 21.05 -23.58 9.50
C ALA A 163 22.54 -23.25 9.61
N PRO A 164 23.42 -24.06 9.01
CA PRO A 164 24.83 -23.74 9.00
C PRO A 164 25.10 -22.47 8.20
N PRO A 165 25.97 -21.58 8.68
CA PRO A 165 26.21 -20.25 8.10
C PRO A 165 26.71 -20.24 6.65
N ASN A 166 27.14 -21.36 6.13
CA ASN A 166 28.02 -21.40 4.93
C ASN A 166 27.38 -22.00 3.67
N ALA A 167 26.11 -22.40 3.68
CA ALA A 167 25.56 -23.20 2.57
C ALA A 167 24.07 -22.97 2.25
N VAL A 168 23.48 -21.83 2.61
CA VAL A 168 22.04 -21.69 2.48
C VAL A 168 21.68 -20.60 1.49
N ARG A 169 21.18 -21.03 0.34
CA ARG A 169 20.42 -20.18 -0.58
C ARG A 169 19.19 -19.65 0.17
N ASP A 170 19.04 -18.33 0.21
CA ASP A 170 17.84 -17.66 0.75
C ASP A 170 16.87 -17.45 -0.40
N PRO A 171 15.67 -18.05 -0.39
CA PRO A 171 14.71 -17.86 -1.46
C PRO A 171 14.05 -16.48 -1.47
N TRP A 172 14.17 -15.66 -0.43
CA TRP A 172 13.53 -14.36 -0.39
C TRP A 172 13.86 -13.44 -1.58
N PRO A 173 15.13 -13.23 -1.97
CA PRO A 173 15.45 -12.42 -3.15
C PRO A 173 14.91 -12.99 -4.47
N GLN A 174 14.72 -14.34 -4.54
CA GLN A 174 14.11 -14.97 -5.70
C GLN A 174 12.65 -14.52 -5.88
N PHE A 175 11.90 -14.35 -4.78
CA PHE A 175 10.51 -13.90 -4.83
C PHE A 175 10.40 -12.52 -5.47
N ILE A 176 11.36 -11.64 -5.21
CA ILE A 176 11.39 -10.30 -5.80
C ILE A 176 11.78 -10.35 -7.27
N ILE A 177 12.89 -11.07 -7.59
CA ILE A 177 13.37 -11.09 -8.97
C ILE A 177 12.40 -11.79 -9.93
N LEU A 178 11.60 -12.74 -9.46
CA LEU A 178 10.54 -13.35 -10.25
C LEU A 178 9.47 -12.33 -10.64
N LYS A 179 9.11 -11.37 -9.76
CA LYS A 179 8.23 -10.24 -10.11
C LYS A 179 8.86 -9.32 -11.15
N VAL A 180 10.16 -9.06 -11.04
CA VAL A 180 10.91 -8.26 -12.03
C VAL A 180 10.86 -8.93 -13.41
N LEU A 181 11.10 -10.25 -13.46
CA LEU A 181 11.09 -11.00 -14.71
C LEU A 181 9.69 -11.04 -15.34
N SER A 182 8.62 -11.19 -14.54
CA SER A 182 7.26 -11.14 -15.07
C SER A 182 6.95 -9.79 -15.71
N GLN A 183 7.29 -8.68 -15.06
CA GLN A 183 7.12 -7.32 -15.62
C GLN A 183 7.95 -7.10 -16.89
N TYR A 184 9.18 -7.63 -16.93
CA TYR A 184 10.03 -7.52 -18.10
C TYR A 184 9.47 -8.33 -19.29
N GLU A 185 8.96 -9.53 -19.04
CA GLU A 185 8.31 -10.36 -20.06
C GLU A 185 7.09 -9.65 -20.65
N GLU A 186 6.18 -9.13 -19.81
CA GLU A 186 4.99 -8.40 -20.25
C GLU A 186 5.31 -7.20 -21.15
N ALA A 187 6.40 -6.47 -20.85
CA ALA A 187 6.82 -5.31 -21.62
C ALA A 187 7.55 -5.65 -22.92
N THR A 188 8.16 -6.84 -23.01
CA THR A 188 9.10 -7.16 -24.11
C THR A 188 8.72 -8.40 -24.93
N GLY A 189 7.96 -9.33 -24.34
CA GLY A 189 7.73 -10.66 -24.93
C GLY A 189 9.00 -11.49 -25.04
N ASP A 190 10.02 -11.28 -24.18
CA ASP A 190 11.29 -11.99 -24.25
C ASP A 190 11.11 -13.49 -23.98
N PRO A 191 11.27 -14.37 -24.98
CA PRO A 191 10.95 -15.79 -24.87
C PRO A 191 11.86 -16.57 -23.90
N ARG A 192 12.93 -15.96 -23.39
CA ARG A 192 13.84 -16.57 -22.43
C ARG A 192 13.29 -16.58 -21.00
N ILE A 193 12.32 -15.67 -20.70
CA ILE A 193 11.86 -15.39 -19.33
C ILE A 193 11.07 -16.56 -18.78
N ILE A 194 10.02 -17.02 -19.48
CA ILE A 194 9.16 -18.12 -19.00
C ILE A 194 9.99 -19.37 -18.68
N PRO A 195 10.87 -19.87 -19.56
CA PRO A 195 11.70 -21.02 -19.22
C PRO A 195 12.68 -20.79 -18.04
N ALA A 196 13.19 -19.57 -17.88
CA ALA A 196 14.06 -19.24 -16.76
C ALA A 196 13.29 -19.21 -15.43
N MET A 197 12.07 -18.65 -15.42
CA MET A 197 11.20 -18.64 -14.26
C MET A 197 10.78 -20.06 -13.86
N GLU A 198 10.38 -20.91 -14.81
CA GLU A 198 10.08 -22.32 -14.55
C GLU A 198 11.24 -23.04 -13.86
N LYS A 199 12.47 -22.89 -14.38
CA LYS A 199 13.67 -23.49 -13.77
C LYS A 199 13.91 -22.95 -12.35
N SER A 200 13.75 -21.65 -12.15
CA SER A 200 13.94 -21.05 -10.84
C SER A 200 12.91 -21.55 -9.83
N MET A 201 11.64 -21.62 -10.22
CA MET A 201 10.57 -22.12 -9.36
C MET A 201 10.72 -23.62 -9.06
N ARG A 202 11.21 -24.43 -10.01
CA ARG A 202 11.60 -25.83 -9.74
C ARG A 202 12.73 -25.93 -8.72
N SER A 203 13.73 -25.06 -8.82
CA SER A 203 14.83 -25.02 -7.85
C SER A 203 14.33 -24.64 -6.45
N ILE A 204 13.42 -23.67 -6.35
CA ILE A 204 12.78 -23.29 -5.09
C ILE A 204 11.95 -24.46 -4.53
N ASP A 205 11.14 -25.11 -5.36
CA ASP A 205 10.29 -26.23 -4.97
C ASP A 205 11.09 -27.37 -4.35
N LEU A 206 12.18 -27.79 -5.01
CA LEU A 206 13.10 -28.78 -4.50
C LEU A 206 13.79 -28.35 -3.20
N GLN A 207 14.14 -27.06 -3.08
CA GLN A 207 14.74 -26.53 -1.86
C GLN A 207 13.74 -26.57 -0.69
N LEU A 208 12.47 -26.26 -0.92
CA LEU A 208 11.42 -26.27 0.11
C LEU A 208 11.13 -27.67 0.64
N ASP A 209 11.36 -28.73 -0.14
CA ASP A 209 11.29 -30.14 0.32
C ASP A 209 12.41 -30.48 1.30
N GLN A 210 13.61 -29.91 1.07
CA GLN A 210 14.77 -30.16 1.91
C GLN A 210 14.83 -29.23 3.13
N ARG A 211 14.33 -28.03 2.98
CA ARG A 211 14.35 -26.99 3.98
C ARG A 211 13.13 -26.06 3.85
N PRO A 212 12.20 -26.12 4.82
CA PRO A 212 11.02 -25.24 4.84
C PRO A 212 11.40 -23.75 4.85
N LEU A 213 10.42 -22.90 4.53
CA LEU A 213 10.53 -21.45 4.60
C LEU A 213 11.03 -20.97 5.98
N PHE A 214 11.84 -19.93 6.01
CA PHE A 214 12.48 -19.39 7.21
C PHE A 214 12.68 -17.88 7.12
N ASN A 215 12.87 -17.18 8.25
CA ASN A 215 13.13 -15.74 8.32
C ASN A 215 12.17 -14.93 7.43
N TRP A 216 12.68 -14.09 6.53
CA TRP A 216 11.89 -13.21 5.68
C TRP A 216 10.98 -13.98 4.72
N ASN A 217 11.50 -15.03 4.08
CA ASN A 217 10.69 -15.82 3.14
C ASN A 217 9.55 -16.58 3.82
N PHE A 218 9.66 -16.90 5.14
CA PHE A 218 8.58 -17.47 5.96
C PHE A 218 7.38 -16.50 6.12
N PHE A 219 7.64 -15.21 6.27
CA PHE A 219 6.58 -14.19 6.38
C PHE A 219 6.10 -13.68 5.02
N ARG A 220 6.97 -13.66 4.01
CA ARG A 220 6.75 -13.00 2.72
C ARG A 220 6.42 -13.97 1.57
N TRP A 221 6.03 -15.19 1.89
CA TRP A 221 5.73 -16.24 0.91
C TRP A 221 4.66 -15.87 -0.12
N GLY A 222 3.75 -14.96 0.21
CA GLY A 222 2.75 -14.43 -0.73
C GLY A 222 3.36 -13.81 -1.99
N ASP A 223 4.57 -13.23 -1.89
CA ASP A 223 5.28 -12.66 -3.05
C ASP A 223 5.75 -13.72 -4.05
N LEU A 224 6.14 -14.91 -3.57
CA LEU A 224 6.38 -16.06 -4.44
C LEU A 224 5.09 -16.46 -5.17
N VAL A 225 3.99 -16.57 -4.42
CA VAL A 225 2.70 -17.06 -4.94
C VAL A 225 2.15 -16.14 -6.03
N VAL A 226 2.34 -14.81 -5.94
CA VAL A 226 1.99 -13.87 -7.03
C VAL A 226 2.68 -14.28 -8.34
N SER A 227 3.99 -14.52 -8.32
CA SER A 227 4.74 -14.91 -9.51
C SER A 227 4.40 -16.32 -9.99
N VAL A 228 4.09 -17.24 -9.05
CA VAL A 228 3.62 -18.59 -9.38
C VAL A 228 2.29 -18.54 -10.14
N TYR A 229 1.34 -17.71 -9.71
CA TYR A 229 0.06 -17.56 -10.41
C TYR A 229 0.23 -16.88 -11.77
N TRP A 230 1.11 -15.86 -11.85
CA TRP A 230 1.45 -15.23 -13.12
C TRP A 230 1.97 -16.26 -14.15
N LEU A 231 2.83 -17.17 -13.72
CA LEU A 231 3.38 -18.22 -14.58
C LEU A 231 2.35 -19.30 -14.90
N TYR A 232 1.52 -19.70 -13.91
CA TYR A 232 0.44 -20.66 -14.11
C TYR A 232 -0.60 -20.17 -15.13
N ASP A 233 -1.01 -18.91 -15.06
CA ASP A 233 -1.99 -18.33 -15.99
C ASP A 233 -1.48 -18.36 -17.46
N ARG A 234 -0.16 -18.53 -17.70
CA ARG A 234 0.47 -18.63 -19.03
C ARG A 234 0.81 -20.04 -19.46
N THR A 235 1.13 -20.92 -18.54
CA THR A 235 1.64 -22.26 -18.84
C THR A 235 0.64 -23.37 -18.51
N HIS A 236 -0.26 -23.13 -17.58
CA HIS A 236 -1.22 -24.09 -17.01
C HIS A 236 -0.58 -25.37 -16.42
N GLU A 237 0.69 -25.27 -15.99
CA GLU A 237 1.45 -26.38 -15.42
C GLU A 237 0.96 -26.70 -13.99
N PRO A 238 0.36 -27.89 -13.71
CA PRO A 238 -0.28 -28.16 -12.42
C PRO A 238 0.65 -28.10 -11.21
N TRP A 239 1.94 -28.43 -11.37
CA TRP A 239 2.91 -28.41 -10.30
C TRP A 239 3.11 -27.01 -9.67
N LEU A 240 2.77 -25.94 -10.41
CA LEU A 240 2.80 -24.58 -9.89
C LEU A 240 1.78 -24.39 -8.77
N LEU A 241 0.60 -25.01 -8.88
CA LEU A 241 -0.41 -24.98 -7.82
C LEU A 241 0.06 -25.74 -6.57
N GLU A 242 0.78 -26.87 -6.78
CA GLU A 242 1.39 -27.62 -5.70
C GLU A 242 2.48 -26.78 -4.98
N LEU A 243 3.30 -26.05 -5.73
CA LEU A 243 4.28 -25.12 -5.17
C LEU A 243 3.61 -24.01 -4.37
N ALA A 244 2.55 -23.40 -4.89
CA ALA A 244 1.79 -22.36 -4.17
C ALA A 244 1.19 -22.91 -2.86
N ALA A 245 0.59 -24.09 -2.89
CA ALA A 245 0.07 -24.77 -1.70
C ALA A 245 1.19 -25.13 -0.70
N LYS A 246 2.35 -25.60 -1.18
CA LYS A 246 3.53 -25.89 -0.36
C LYS A 246 4.00 -24.62 0.36
N ALA A 247 4.13 -23.50 -0.35
CA ALA A 247 4.52 -22.22 0.22
C ALA A 247 3.51 -21.74 1.28
N ALA A 248 2.21 -21.83 1.00
CA ALA A 248 1.15 -21.48 1.94
C ALA A 248 1.15 -22.33 3.21
N ASN A 249 1.41 -23.64 3.08
CA ASN A 249 1.46 -24.55 4.22
C ASN A 249 2.72 -24.39 5.07
N GLN A 250 3.84 -23.97 4.48
CA GLN A 250 5.09 -23.76 5.19
C GLN A 250 5.25 -22.36 5.76
N GLY A 251 4.59 -21.36 5.17
CA GLY A 251 4.72 -19.96 5.53
C GLY A 251 3.91 -19.54 6.75
N TYR A 252 4.10 -18.29 7.18
CA TYR A 252 3.36 -17.72 8.31
C TYR A 252 1.87 -17.69 8.02
N ASN A 253 1.06 -18.08 9.02
CA ASN A 253 -0.40 -18.15 8.88
C ASN A 253 -1.06 -16.75 8.97
N TRP A 254 -1.05 -16.00 7.85
CA TRP A 254 -1.65 -14.69 7.75
C TRP A 254 -3.18 -14.71 7.92
N THR A 255 -3.85 -15.83 7.66
CA THR A 255 -5.30 -15.92 7.86
C THR A 255 -5.67 -15.89 9.33
N SER A 256 -4.96 -16.65 10.17
CA SER A 256 -5.13 -16.57 11.62
C SER A 256 -4.72 -15.21 12.18
N HIS A 257 -3.64 -14.63 11.66
CA HIS A 257 -3.12 -13.33 12.06
C HIS A 257 -4.16 -12.23 11.86
N PHE A 258 -4.75 -12.12 10.65
CA PHE A 258 -5.73 -11.10 10.34
C PHE A 258 -7.15 -11.41 10.83
N TRP A 259 -7.43 -12.66 11.17
CA TRP A 259 -8.68 -13.00 11.82
C TRP A 259 -8.82 -12.34 13.19
N ASP A 260 -7.77 -12.40 14.00
CA ASP A 260 -7.63 -11.69 15.28
C ASP A 260 -6.19 -11.23 15.44
N LEU A 261 -5.96 -9.93 15.19
CA LEU A 261 -4.62 -9.35 15.17
C LEU A 261 -3.93 -9.58 16.53
N PRO A 262 -2.77 -10.26 16.58
CA PRO A 262 -2.11 -10.59 17.83
C PRO A 262 -1.50 -9.39 18.55
N LEU A 263 -1.14 -8.35 17.79
CA LEU A 263 -0.54 -7.11 18.30
C LEU A 263 -1.58 -5.98 18.22
N LYS A 264 -2.12 -5.57 19.37
CA LYS A 264 -3.18 -4.55 19.50
C LYS A 264 -2.67 -3.23 20.08
N HIS A 265 -1.38 -3.15 20.37
CA HIS A 265 -0.70 -2.01 20.96
C HIS A 265 0.65 -1.79 20.29
N LYS A 266 1.26 -0.64 20.53
CA LYS A 266 2.62 -0.34 20.10
C LYS A 266 3.59 -1.45 20.49
N SER A 267 4.42 -1.88 19.55
CA SER A 267 5.51 -2.81 19.76
C SER A 267 6.68 -2.07 20.43
N GLU A 268 7.06 -2.50 21.63
CA GLU A 268 8.19 -1.90 22.38
C GLU A 268 9.56 -2.45 21.93
N ARG A 269 9.56 -3.52 21.14
CA ARG A 269 10.76 -4.17 20.62
C ARG A 269 10.50 -4.75 19.24
N TRP A 270 11.55 -4.78 18.44
CA TRP A 270 11.51 -5.43 17.15
C TRP A 270 11.06 -6.89 17.25
N ASN A 271 10.12 -7.30 16.43
CA ASN A 271 9.66 -8.68 16.32
C ASN A 271 9.09 -8.99 14.93
N TRP A 272 9.22 -10.22 14.50
CA TRP A 272 8.82 -10.70 13.18
C TRP A 272 7.33 -10.51 12.87
N VAL A 273 6.48 -10.76 13.85
CA VAL A 273 5.01 -10.74 13.69
C VAL A 273 4.50 -9.30 13.58
N GLY A 274 5.10 -8.39 14.33
CA GLY A 274 4.76 -6.98 14.31
C GLY A 274 5.43 -6.18 13.21
N HIS A 275 6.42 -6.76 12.50
CA HIS A 275 7.14 -6.03 11.45
C HIS A 275 6.18 -5.50 10.38
N GLY A 276 6.19 -4.17 10.17
CA GLY A 276 5.21 -3.46 9.35
C GLY A 276 5.18 -3.95 7.90
N VAL A 277 6.36 -4.11 7.30
CA VAL A 277 6.47 -4.58 5.90
C VAL A 277 5.97 -6.00 5.74
N ASN A 278 6.21 -6.90 6.73
CA ASN A 278 5.64 -8.24 6.70
C ASN A 278 4.11 -8.19 6.73
N ASN A 279 3.53 -7.32 7.56
CA ASN A 279 2.07 -7.11 7.61
C ASN A 279 1.54 -6.54 6.30
N ALA A 280 2.21 -5.54 5.71
CA ALA A 280 1.84 -4.97 4.41
C ALA A 280 1.85 -6.02 3.29
N MET A 281 2.90 -6.84 3.20
CA MET A 281 2.99 -7.95 2.23
C MET A 281 1.97 -9.06 2.51
N GLY A 282 1.65 -9.31 3.79
CA GLY A 282 0.66 -10.29 4.21
C GLY A 282 -0.77 -9.96 3.78
N LEU A 283 -1.10 -8.66 3.56
CA LEU A 283 -2.45 -8.21 3.20
C LEU A 283 -3.00 -8.86 1.92
N LYS A 284 -2.14 -9.18 0.94
CA LYS A 284 -2.57 -9.85 -0.30
C LYS A 284 -2.87 -11.33 -0.13
N VAL A 285 -2.36 -11.96 0.95
CA VAL A 285 -2.44 -13.41 1.14
C VAL A 285 -3.87 -13.96 1.14
N PRO A 286 -4.85 -13.36 1.83
CA PRO A 286 -6.22 -13.87 1.75
C PRO A 286 -6.76 -13.89 0.32
N ALA A 287 -6.50 -12.87 -0.50
CA ALA A 287 -6.91 -12.84 -1.91
C ALA A 287 -6.23 -13.95 -2.73
N LEU A 288 -4.93 -14.19 -2.50
CA LEU A 288 -4.19 -15.28 -3.14
C LEU A 288 -4.74 -16.65 -2.74
N LEU A 289 -5.10 -16.85 -1.47
CA LEU A 289 -5.70 -18.10 -1.00
C LEU A 289 -7.12 -18.31 -1.57
N TYR A 290 -7.88 -17.24 -1.81
CA TYR A 290 -9.13 -17.35 -2.55
C TYR A 290 -8.90 -17.94 -3.96
N ARG A 291 -7.89 -17.43 -4.70
CA ARG A 291 -7.55 -17.98 -6.02
C ARG A 291 -7.18 -19.45 -5.96
N LEU A 292 -6.46 -19.88 -4.93
CA LEU A 292 -6.02 -21.26 -4.77
C LEU A 292 -7.15 -22.23 -4.39
N THR A 293 -8.11 -21.79 -3.58
CA THR A 293 -9.08 -22.67 -2.92
C THR A 293 -10.53 -22.45 -3.36
N GLY A 294 -10.86 -21.32 -3.97
CA GLY A 294 -12.22 -20.90 -4.29
C GLY A 294 -13.09 -20.52 -3.07
N ASP A 295 -12.54 -20.57 -1.85
CA ASP A 295 -13.30 -20.26 -0.63
C ASP A 295 -13.57 -18.76 -0.48
N ALA A 296 -14.83 -18.35 -0.65
CA ALA A 296 -15.27 -16.96 -0.55
C ALA A 296 -15.03 -16.32 0.84
N ARG A 297 -14.78 -17.10 1.89
CA ARG A 297 -14.42 -16.58 3.22
C ARG A 297 -13.11 -15.79 3.17
N TYR A 298 -12.18 -16.14 2.28
CA TYR A 298 -10.93 -15.44 2.08
C TYR A 298 -11.13 -14.03 1.50
N LYS A 299 -12.11 -13.81 0.59
CA LYS A 299 -12.46 -12.46 0.11
C LYS A 299 -12.89 -11.55 1.27
N LYS A 300 -13.72 -12.09 2.20
CA LYS A 300 -14.13 -11.35 3.41
C LYS A 300 -12.95 -11.07 4.34
N LEU A 301 -12.05 -12.05 4.49
CA LEU A 301 -10.87 -11.88 5.32
C LEU A 301 -9.90 -10.84 4.76
N ALA A 302 -9.78 -10.69 3.44
CA ALA A 302 -8.93 -9.68 2.83
C ALA A 302 -9.29 -8.25 3.29
N TRP A 303 -10.58 -7.90 3.33
CA TRP A 303 -10.98 -6.60 3.87
C TRP A 303 -10.90 -6.54 5.39
N ARG A 304 -11.26 -7.63 6.09
CA ARG A 304 -11.11 -7.70 7.53
C ARG A 304 -9.67 -7.43 7.99
N ALA A 305 -8.67 -7.83 7.22
CA ALA A 305 -7.26 -7.54 7.52
C ALA A 305 -7.01 -6.03 7.63
N ILE A 306 -7.56 -5.24 6.69
CA ILE A 306 -7.51 -3.77 6.74
C ILE A 306 -8.23 -3.24 7.99
N GLU A 307 -9.44 -3.73 8.28
CA GLU A 307 -10.21 -3.31 9.46
C GLU A 307 -9.49 -3.59 10.79
N GLN A 308 -8.79 -4.74 10.89
CA GLN A 308 -8.01 -5.07 12.08
C GLN A 308 -6.80 -4.14 12.26
N LEU A 309 -6.07 -3.86 11.18
CA LEU A 309 -4.95 -2.92 11.22
C LEU A 309 -5.42 -1.49 11.51
N ASP A 310 -6.48 -1.03 10.87
CA ASP A 310 -7.07 0.30 11.12
C ASP A 310 -7.50 0.47 12.58
N ARG A 311 -8.08 -0.57 13.16
CA ARG A 311 -8.59 -0.54 14.55
C ARG A 311 -7.49 -0.28 15.56
N TYR A 312 -6.30 -0.81 15.36
CA TYR A 312 -5.23 -0.80 16.36
C TYR A 312 -4.01 0.03 15.98
N HIS A 313 -3.83 0.31 14.68
CA HIS A 313 -2.65 0.97 14.15
C HIS A 313 -2.97 1.96 13.01
N GLY A 314 -4.23 2.25 12.73
CA GLY A 314 -4.63 3.03 11.56
C GLY A 314 -4.24 4.50 11.64
N GLU A 315 -3.63 5.01 10.57
CA GLU A 315 -3.20 6.38 10.37
C GLU A 315 -4.19 7.20 9.52
N PRO A 316 -4.20 8.54 9.63
CA PRO A 316 -5.05 9.40 8.81
C PRO A 316 -4.89 9.23 7.31
N ASN A 317 -3.66 8.98 6.84
CA ASN A 317 -3.31 8.82 5.43
C ASN A 317 -3.69 7.45 4.83
N GLY A 318 -4.34 6.59 5.62
CA GLY A 318 -4.78 5.26 5.16
C GLY A 318 -3.77 4.14 5.39
N LEU A 319 -2.63 4.42 5.99
CA LEU A 319 -1.63 3.43 6.39
C LEU A 319 -1.92 2.84 7.77
N MET A 320 -1.15 1.84 8.14
CA MET A 320 -0.93 1.44 9.51
C MET A 320 0.37 2.05 10.01
N SER A 321 0.40 2.55 11.24
CA SER A 321 1.64 3.01 11.85
C SER A 321 2.57 1.82 12.09
N ALA A 322 3.81 1.95 11.64
CA ALA A 322 4.88 0.99 11.88
C ALA A 322 6.23 1.68 11.70
N ASP A 323 6.89 1.96 12.81
CA ASP A 323 8.22 2.57 12.79
C ASP A 323 9.36 1.58 12.45
N GLU A 324 9.11 0.40 12.31
CA GLU A 324 9.64 -0.89 11.85
C GLU A 324 8.60 -1.94 12.22
N CYS A 325 8.06 -1.86 13.42
CA CYS A 325 6.98 -2.72 13.92
C CYS A 325 5.74 -1.87 14.23
N LEU A 326 4.56 -2.51 14.18
CA LEU A 326 3.26 -1.91 14.45
C LEU A 326 3.30 -1.02 15.71
N ALA A 327 2.91 0.25 15.57
CA ALA A 327 3.22 1.29 16.55
C ALA A 327 1.99 1.95 17.23
N GLY A 328 0.78 1.44 17.02
CA GLY A 328 -0.44 1.95 17.67
C GLY A 328 -1.13 3.07 16.88
N LEU A 329 -1.99 3.85 17.53
CA LEU A 329 -2.87 4.83 16.86
C LEU A 329 -2.36 6.27 16.94
N ASN A 330 -1.27 6.54 17.66
CA ASN A 330 -0.77 7.90 17.80
C ASN A 330 -0.20 8.41 16.47
N PRO A 331 -0.74 9.50 15.88
CA PRO A 331 -0.35 10.00 14.56
C PRO A 331 1.09 10.52 14.47
N SER A 332 1.81 10.57 15.58
CA SER A 332 3.24 10.91 15.63
C SER A 332 4.16 9.68 15.59
N GLN A 333 3.63 8.44 15.60
CA GLN A 333 4.45 7.23 15.48
C GLN A 333 5.00 7.06 14.06
N GLY A 334 4.17 7.25 13.06
CA GLY A 334 4.57 7.21 11.66
C GLY A 334 4.71 5.80 11.07
N THR A 335 5.11 5.77 9.81
CA THR A 335 5.13 4.57 8.98
C THR A 335 6.39 4.50 8.13
N GLU A 336 7.04 3.32 8.09
CA GLU A 336 8.17 3.02 7.22
C GLU A 336 7.77 3.10 5.74
N LEU A 337 8.63 3.67 4.88
CA LEU A 337 8.37 3.82 3.44
C LEU A 337 8.17 2.48 2.71
N CYS A 338 8.86 1.39 3.13
CA CYS A 338 8.59 0.07 2.56
C CYS A 338 7.14 -0.39 2.83
N VAL A 339 6.56 -0.06 3.99
CA VAL A 339 5.14 -0.36 4.29
C VAL A 339 4.22 0.32 3.27
N ILE A 340 4.52 1.57 2.89
CA ILE A 340 3.71 2.34 1.93
C ILE A 340 3.63 1.57 0.60
N VAL A 341 4.76 1.26 -0.02
CA VAL A 341 4.80 0.66 -1.35
C VAL A 341 4.35 -0.80 -1.38
N GLU A 342 4.63 -1.57 -0.32
CA GLU A 342 4.18 -2.97 -0.23
C GLU A 342 2.69 -3.09 0.11
N MET A 343 2.14 -2.16 0.89
CA MET A 343 0.70 -2.08 1.09
C MET A 343 -0.02 -1.73 -0.21
N MET A 344 0.49 -0.77 -1.00
CA MET A 344 -0.06 -0.42 -2.31
C MET A 344 -0.12 -1.67 -3.21
N PHE A 345 0.97 -2.41 -3.35
CA PHE A 345 1.01 -3.63 -4.16
C PHE A 345 0.05 -4.72 -3.65
N SER A 346 -0.11 -4.84 -2.34
CA SER A 346 -1.08 -5.77 -1.75
C SER A 346 -2.53 -5.36 -2.01
N LEU A 347 -2.83 -4.06 -1.99
CA LEU A 347 -4.15 -3.52 -2.32
C LEU A 347 -4.49 -3.73 -3.80
N GLU A 348 -3.52 -3.52 -4.71
CA GLU A 348 -3.65 -3.79 -6.16
C GLU A 348 -4.03 -5.26 -6.42
N ASN A 349 -3.33 -6.21 -5.79
CA ASN A 349 -3.63 -7.64 -5.89
C ASN A 349 -5.01 -7.99 -5.31
N SER A 350 -5.35 -7.42 -4.15
CA SER A 350 -6.64 -7.67 -3.51
C SER A 350 -7.80 -7.10 -4.33
N LEU A 351 -7.63 -5.93 -4.93
CA LEU A 351 -8.58 -5.31 -5.86
C LEU A 351 -8.82 -6.20 -7.08
N ALA A 352 -7.74 -6.61 -7.76
CA ALA A 352 -7.82 -7.47 -8.94
C ALA A 352 -8.58 -8.77 -8.65
N VAL A 353 -8.26 -9.44 -7.54
CA VAL A 353 -8.88 -10.73 -7.20
C VAL A 353 -10.32 -10.59 -6.73
N THR A 354 -10.63 -9.56 -5.95
CA THR A 354 -11.94 -9.46 -5.28
C THR A 354 -12.95 -8.59 -6.01
N GLY A 355 -12.50 -7.61 -6.79
CA GLY A 355 -13.33 -6.56 -7.37
C GLY A 355 -13.94 -5.60 -6.34
N ASP A 356 -13.46 -5.59 -5.10
CA ASP A 356 -14.01 -4.77 -4.03
C ASP A 356 -13.46 -3.34 -4.13
N VAL A 357 -14.34 -2.38 -4.41
CA VAL A 357 -14.04 -0.94 -4.59
C VAL A 357 -13.24 -0.36 -3.44
N ARG A 358 -13.45 -0.86 -2.22
CA ARG A 358 -12.79 -0.36 -1.01
C ARG A 358 -11.26 -0.48 -1.06
N PHE A 359 -10.74 -1.50 -1.75
CA PHE A 359 -9.30 -1.65 -1.96
C PHE A 359 -8.75 -0.54 -2.86
N ALA A 360 -9.48 -0.14 -3.90
CA ALA A 360 -9.11 0.96 -4.76
C ALA A 360 -9.17 2.31 -4.03
N ASP A 361 -10.24 2.55 -3.25
CA ASP A 361 -10.37 3.75 -2.42
C ASP A 361 -9.20 3.88 -1.42
N ARG A 362 -8.80 2.76 -0.80
CA ARG A 362 -7.64 2.71 0.10
C ARG A 362 -6.33 2.93 -0.65
N LEU A 363 -6.17 2.31 -1.82
CA LEU A 363 -4.97 2.43 -2.65
C LEU A 363 -4.74 3.89 -3.07
N GLU A 364 -5.76 4.58 -3.58
CA GLU A 364 -5.68 6.00 -3.92
C GLU A 364 -5.37 6.87 -2.69
N LYS A 365 -5.97 6.56 -1.56
CA LYS A 365 -5.71 7.30 -0.32
C LYS A 365 -4.25 7.18 0.12
N VAL A 366 -3.64 6.02 0.03
CA VAL A 366 -2.22 5.81 0.33
C VAL A 366 -1.34 6.49 -0.73
N ALA A 367 -1.61 6.23 -2.01
CA ALA A 367 -0.80 6.68 -3.13
C ALA A 367 -0.75 8.20 -3.28
N TYR A 368 -1.88 8.91 -3.09
CA TYR A 368 -1.95 10.36 -3.29
C TYR A 368 -1.61 11.18 -2.04
N ASN A 369 -1.36 10.53 -0.91
CA ASN A 369 -0.99 11.21 0.32
C ASN A 369 0.40 10.79 0.81
N ALA A 370 0.58 9.55 1.26
CA ALA A 370 1.80 9.10 1.91
C ALA A 370 2.99 8.99 0.95
N LEU A 371 2.80 8.37 -0.22
CA LEU A 371 3.90 8.09 -1.14
C LEU A 371 4.67 9.35 -1.58
N PRO A 372 4.04 10.45 -2.05
CA PRO A 372 4.76 11.66 -2.40
C PRO A 372 5.31 12.41 -1.19
N ALA A 373 4.67 12.30 -0.01
CA ALA A 373 5.09 13.00 1.20
C ALA A 373 6.38 12.45 1.80
N ALA A 374 6.65 11.16 1.62
CA ALA A 374 7.84 10.48 2.13
C ALA A 374 9.13 10.81 1.37
N CYS A 375 9.05 11.48 0.21
CA CYS A 375 10.19 11.79 -0.64
C CYS A 375 10.37 13.31 -0.82
N THR A 376 11.59 13.75 -1.14
CA THR A 376 11.77 15.11 -1.68
C THR A 376 11.17 15.20 -3.08
N PRO A 377 10.72 16.40 -3.53
CA PRO A 377 10.10 16.54 -4.85
C PRO A 377 10.96 16.07 -6.03
N ASP A 378 12.28 16.10 -5.88
CA ASP A 378 13.25 15.66 -6.89
C ASP A 378 13.62 14.16 -6.77
N TYR A 379 13.03 13.41 -5.82
CA TYR A 379 13.27 11.98 -5.55
C TYR A 379 14.74 11.59 -5.33
N TRP A 380 15.59 12.52 -4.84
CA TRP A 380 16.97 12.24 -4.45
C TRP A 380 17.14 11.94 -2.97
N ARG A 381 16.07 12.15 -2.18
CA ARG A 381 16.01 11.85 -0.75
C ARG A 381 14.65 11.29 -0.40
N HIS A 382 14.63 10.43 0.58
CA HIS A 382 13.40 9.91 1.18
C HIS A 382 13.55 9.85 2.70
N GLN A 383 12.43 9.73 3.41
CA GLN A 383 12.40 9.35 4.82
C GLN A 383 12.36 7.83 4.93
N TYR A 384 12.89 7.28 6.01
CA TYR A 384 12.61 5.91 6.42
C TYR A 384 11.22 5.85 7.05
N VAL A 385 10.95 6.70 8.05
CA VAL A 385 9.64 6.85 8.69
C VAL A 385 9.08 8.25 8.41
N GLU A 386 7.87 8.33 7.85
CA GLU A 386 7.06 9.55 7.80
C GLU A 386 6.00 9.52 8.91
N GLN A 387 5.53 10.69 9.35
CA GLN A 387 4.51 10.83 10.41
C GLN A 387 3.32 11.66 9.92
N SER A 388 2.11 11.29 10.32
CA SER A 388 0.92 12.10 10.05
C SER A 388 0.93 13.44 10.81
N ASN A 389 1.49 13.47 12.01
CA ASN A 389 1.78 14.68 12.77
C ASN A 389 3.30 14.89 12.88
N GLN A 390 3.93 15.29 11.77
CA GLN A 390 5.37 15.50 11.62
C GLN A 390 5.73 16.96 11.77
N VAL A 391 6.11 17.40 12.98
CA VAL A 391 6.46 18.81 13.23
C VAL A 391 7.93 19.12 12.92
N ALA A 392 8.79 18.11 12.91
CA ALA A 392 10.19 18.23 12.56
C ALA A 392 10.68 17.00 11.80
N SER A 393 11.75 17.14 11.02
CA SER A 393 12.52 16.08 10.40
C SER A 393 13.97 16.32 10.81
N ALA A 394 14.38 15.83 11.98
CA ALA A 394 15.67 16.11 12.58
C ALA A 394 16.12 14.94 13.46
N TYR A 395 17.44 14.83 13.69
CA TYR A 395 17.99 13.86 14.62
C TYR A 395 17.47 14.09 16.04
N VAL A 396 17.05 13.01 16.69
CA VAL A 396 16.60 12.99 18.08
C VAL A 396 17.27 11.83 18.81
N GLU A 397 17.93 12.12 19.94
CA GLU A 397 18.64 11.10 20.71
C GLU A 397 17.66 10.07 21.33
N GLN A 398 16.52 10.56 21.80
CA GLN A 398 15.44 9.72 22.33
C GLN A 398 14.17 9.95 21.51
N PRO A 399 14.00 9.21 20.40
CA PRO A 399 12.86 9.41 19.51
C PRO A 399 11.60 8.75 20.09
N ILE A 400 10.44 9.20 19.60
CA ILE A 400 9.16 8.56 19.86
C ILE A 400 9.11 7.10 19.36
N TYR A 401 9.98 6.73 18.45
CA TYR A 401 10.07 5.39 17.87
C TYR A 401 10.63 4.38 18.88
N ALA A 402 10.09 3.15 18.88
CA ALA A 402 10.58 2.07 19.74
C ALA A 402 11.53 1.11 19.00
N THR A 403 11.44 1.04 17.67
CA THR A 403 12.12 -0.01 16.90
C THR A 403 13.09 0.52 15.84
N VAL A 404 13.20 1.83 15.68
CA VAL A 404 14.20 2.53 14.84
C VAL A 404 14.88 3.66 15.61
N SER A 405 15.96 4.22 15.04
CA SER A 405 16.72 5.30 15.66
C SER A 405 16.17 6.69 15.32
N GLY A 406 16.69 7.71 15.98
CA GLY A 406 16.26 9.10 15.83
C GLY A 406 16.62 9.77 14.51
N ILE A 407 17.24 9.07 13.56
CA ILE A 407 17.46 9.58 12.19
C ILE A 407 16.41 9.12 11.20
N ALA A 408 15.49 8.28 11.61
CA ALA A 408 14.56 7.59 10.69
C ALA A 408 13.65 8.55 9.90
N ASN A 409 13.36 9.75 10.42
CA ASN A 409 12.55 10.75 9.71
C ASN A 409 13.36 11.81 8.95
N ILE A 410 14.70 11.71 8.88
CA ILE A 410 15.53 12.58 8.05
C ILE A 410 15.22 12.32 6.57
N PHE A 411 15.23 13.37 5.75
CA PHE A 411 15.23 13.23 4.30
C PHE A 411 16.64 12.94 3.81
N GLY A 412 16.94 11.69 3.53
CA GLY A 412 18.29 11.25 3.19
C GLY A 412 18.36 10.25 2.05
N LEU A 413 19.58 9.85 1.73
CA LEU A 413 19.84 8.74 0.83
C LEU A 413 19.53 7.40 1.52
N GLU A 414 19.98 7.25 2.77
CA GLU A 414 19.84 6.04 3.58
C GLU A 414 19.65 6.43 5.05
N PRO A 415 18.50 7.05 5.40
CA PRO A 415 18.30 7.66 6.72
C PRO A 415 18.26 6.69 7.89
N GLN A 416 18.02 5.39 7.65
CA GLN A 416 18.02 4.34 8.68
C GLN A 416 18.59 3.05 8.10
N TYR A 417 17.81 2.36 7.25
CA TYR A 417 18.21 1.14 6.55
C TYR A 417 18.01 1.28 5.04
N GLY A 418 18.87 0.64 4.26
CA GLY A 418 18.85 0.72 2.81
C GLY A 418 17.68 -0.02 2.12
N CYS A 419 16.80 -0.72 2.87
CA CYS A 419 15.63 -1.36 2.28
C CYS A 419 14.71 -0.34 1.59
N CYS A 420 14.40 0.77 2.25
CA CYS A 420 13.55 1.82 1.68
C CYS A 420 14.20 2.50 0.47
N THR A 421 15.53 2.73 0.53
CA THR A 421 16.30 3.26 -0.61
C THR A 421 16.15 2.40 -1.86
N ALA A 422 16.09 1.08 -1.69
CA ALA A 422 15.93 0.12 -2.78
C ALA A 422 14.46 -0.10 -3.19
N ASN A 423 13.51 -0.07 -2.24
CA ASN A 423 12.14 -0.53 -2.46
C ASN A 423 11.15 0.56 -2.88
N MET A 424 11.43 1.83 -2.58
CA MET A 424 10.52 2.94 -2.87
C MET A 424 10.13 3.07 -4.34
N HIS A 425 10.94 2.52 -5.23
CA HIS A 425 10.84 2.72 -6.68
C HIS A 425 9.59 2.10 -7.30
N GLN A 426 9.01 1.08 -6.67
CA GLN A 426 7.87 0.34 -7.22
C GLN A 426 6.52 1.06 -7.10
N GLY A 427 6.36 2.03 -6.17
CA GLY A 427 5.06 2.60 -5.84
C GLY A 427 4.33 3.23 -7.03
N TRP A 428 4.89 4.28 -7.62
CA TRP A 428 4.25 4.94 -8.76
C TRP A 428 4.17 4.09 -10.03
N PRO A 429 5.22 3.34 -10.45
CA PRO A 429 5.13 2.55 -11.67
C PRO A 429 4.08 1.44 -11.60
N LYS A 430 4.00 0.69 -10.48
CA LYS A 430 2.99 -0.37 -10.35
C LYS A 430 1.58 0.20 -10.29
N LEU A 431 1.36 1.28 -9.52
CA LEU A 431 0.08 1.98 -9.54
C LEU A 431 -0.34 2.36 -10.96
N THR A 432 0.60 2.94 -11.74
CA THR A 432 0.34 3.36 -13.13
C THR A 432 -0.06 2.19 -14.01
N SER A 433 0.64 1.06 -13.90
CA SER A 433 0.31 -0.15 -14.67
C SER A 433 -1.07 -0.71 -14.35
N HIS A 434 -1.57 -0.46 -13.13
CA HIS A 434 -2.81 -1.03 -12.61
C HIS A 434 -3.98 -0.02 -12.55
N LEU A 435 -3.92 1.12 -13.26
CA LEU A 435 -5.04 2.06 -13.34
C LEU A 435 -6.24 1.46 -14.06
N TRP A 436 -5.98 0.64 -15.07
CA TRP A 436 -6.98 -0.09 -15.85
C TRP A 436 -6.66 -1.58 -15.85
N MET A 437 -7.72 -2.40 -15.85
CA MET A 437 -7.62 -3.86 -15.87
C MET A 437 -8.62 -4.44 -16.86
N GLU A 438 -8.39 -5.67 -17.30
CA GLU A 438 -9.32 -6.44 -18.12
C GLU A 438 -10.41 -7.07 -17.23
N SER A 439 -11.67 -7.04 -17.69
CA SER A 439 -12.76 -7.76 -17.04
C SER A 439 -12.93 -9.19 -17.59
N PRO A 440 -13.50 -10.13 -16.81
CA PRO A 440 -13.71 -11.51 -17.25
C PRO A 440 -14.60 -11.62 -18.50
N GLU A 441 -15.48 -10.66 -18.72
CA GLU A 441 -16.40 -10.61 -19.86
C GLU A 441 -15.71 -10.09 -21.12
N GLY A 442 -14.38 -9.90 -21.08
CA GLY A 442 -13.59 -9.39 -22.21
C GLY A 442 -13.82 -7.91 -22.46
N GLY A 443 -13.99 -7.12 -21.40
CA GLY A 443 -14.05 -5.67 -21.39
C GLY A 443 -12.91 -5.04 -20.60
N LEU A 444 -13.02 -3.74 -20.28
CA LEU A 444 -12.01 -2.99 -19.53
C LEU A 444 -12.63 -2.29 -18.32
N ALA A 445 -11.87 -2.17 -17.25
CA ALA A 445 -12.28 -1.52 -16.01
C ALA A 445 -11.31 -0.41 -15.63
N ALA A 446 -11.81 0.81 -15.46
CA ALA A 446 -11.11 1.92 -14.81
C ALA A 446 -11.18 1.70 -13.28
N VAL A 447 -10.13 1.12 -12.70
CA VAL A 447 -10.15 0.67 -11.29
C VAL A 447 -9.54 1.71 -10.35
N VAL A 448 -8.57 2.49 -10.82
CA VAL A 448 -7.93 3.62 -10.13
C VAL A 448 -7.83 4.77 -11.11
N TYR A 449 -8.08 6.00 -10.67
CA TYR A 449 -8.15 7.14 -11.58
C TYR A 449 -6.90 8.02 -11.54
N ALA A 450 -6.31 8.23 -12.72
CA ALA A 450 -5.26 9.21 -12.95
C ALA A 450 -5.12 9.47 -14.48
N PRO A 451 -4.58 10.62 -14.91
CA PRO A 451 -4.46 10.89 -16.33
C PRO A 451 -3.56 9.86 -17.01
N CYS A 452 -4.12 9.12 -17.98
CA CYS A 452 -3.42 8.05 -18.69
C CYS A 452 -4.00 7.81 -20.10
N VAL A 453 -3.33 6.96 -20.84
CA VAL A 453 -3.81 6.38 -22.09
C VAL A 453 -3.73 4.86 -21.95
N VAL A 454 -4.73 4.18 -22.45
CA VAL A 454 -4.78 2.71 -22.56
C VAL A 454 -4.76 2.31 -24.02
N ASP A 455 -3.74 1.57 -24.43
CA ASP A 455 -3.63 0.96 -25.74
C ASP A 455 -3.60 -0.56 -25.57
N THR A 456 -4.67 -1.24 -26.01
CA THR A 456 -4.82 -2.69 -25.83
C THR A 456 -5.68 -3.31 -26.92
N GLN A 457 -5.86 -4.62 -26.84
CA GLN A 457 -6.82 -5.36 -27.66
C GLN A 457 -7.94 -5.91 -26.80
N VAL A 458 -9.18 -5.71 -27.23
CA VAL A 458 -10.36 -6.26 -26.59
C VAL A 458 -11.06 -7.17 -27.63
N GLN A 459 -11.13 -8.47 -27.32
CA GLN A 459 -11.70 -9.47 -28.24
C GLN A 459 -11.11 -9.47 -29.66
N GLY A 460 -9.83 -9.08 -29.77
CA GLY A 460 -9.09 -8.97 -31.05
C GLY A 460 -9.24 -7.64 -31.79
N ASP A 461 -9.98 -6.69 -31.25
CA ASP A 461 -10.10 -5.33 -31.75
C ASP A 461 -9.18 -4.38 -30.99
N ALA A 462 -8.44 -3.53 -31.73
CA ALA A 462 -7.61 -2.49 -31.12
C ALA A 462 -8.50 -1.42 -30.48
N VAL A 463 -8.23 -1.15 -29.21
CA VAL A 463 -8.94 -0.16 -28.39
C VAL A 463 -7.94 0.84 -27.85
N HIS A 464 -8.25 2.13 -28.02
CA HIS A 464 -7.51 3.25 -27.46
C HIS A 464 -8.45 4.05 -26.54
N ILE A 465 -8.06 4.24 -25.28
CA ILE A 465 -8.81 5.06 -24.31
C ILE A 465 -7.88 6.14 -23.78
N GLU A 466 -8.30 7.40 -23.87
CA GLU A 466 -7.62 8.51 -23.22
C GLU A 466 -8.42 8.97 -21.99
N GLU A 467 -7.86 8.87 -20.81
CA GLU A 467 -8.42 9.40 -19.56
C GLU A 467 -7.84 10.80 -19.29
N VAL A 468 -8.66 11.82 -19.57
CA VAL A 468 -8.30 13.24 -19.39
C VAL A 468 -8.88 13.74 -18.08
N THR A 469 -8.01 14.01 -17.11
CA THR A 469 -8.42 14.46 -15.78
C THR A 469 -7.28 15.12 -15.02
N ASN A 470 -7.63 15.95 -14.03
CA ASN A 470 -6.76 16.39 -12.93
C ASN A 470 -7.08 15.68 -11.61
N TYR A 471 -7.79 14.57 -11.63
CA TYR A 471 -8.05 13.76 -10.44
C TYR A 471 -6.71 13.39 -9.78
N PRO A 472 -6.58 13.41 -8.45
CA PRO A 472 -7.60 13.58 -7.41
C PRO A 472 -7.95 15.04 -7.05
N PHE A 473 -7.46 16.03 -7.76
CA PHE A 473 -7.67 17.46 -7.49
C PHE A 473 -8.92 18.02 -8.19
N SER A 474 -9.54 17.26 -9.09
CA SER A 474 -10.77 17.57 -9.82
C SER A 474 -11.79 16.44 -9.67
N GLU A 475 -13.07 16.80 -9.70
CA GLU A 475 -14.20 15.86 -9.64
C GLU A 475 -14.61 15.30 -11.00
N SER A 476 -14.03 15.82 -12.11
CA SER A 476 -14.39 15.48 -13.48
C SER A 476 -13.34 14.62 -14.15
N LEU A 477 -13.81 13.54 -14.80
CA LEU A 477 -12.98 12.64 -15.60
C LEU A 477 -13.64 12.45 -16.98
N THR A 478 -12.88 12.70 -18.05
CA THR A 478 -13.32 12.51 -19.43
C THR A 478 -12.62 11.30 -20.01
N PHE A 479 -13.38 10.39 -20.60
CA PHE A 479 -12.87 9.20 -21.26
C PHE A 479 -13.19 9.28 -22.75
N ASN A 480 -12.16 9.33 -23.61
CA ASN A 480 -12.27 9.26 -25.05
C ASN A 480 -11.96 7.83 -25.50
N VAL A 481 -12.98 7.07 -25.86
CA VAL A 481 -12.87 5.67 -26.29
C VAL A 481 -12.85 5.64 -27.82
N THR A 482 -11.78 5.11 -28.40
CA THR A 482 -11.58 5.05 -29.85
C THR A 482 -11.42 3.60 -30.31
N THR A 483 -12.21 3.20 -31.32
CA THR A 483 -12.11 1.91 -32.01
C THR A 483 -12.02 2.14 -33.51
N ALA A 484 -11.15 1.40 -34.21
CA ALA A 484 -10.98 1.54 -35.67
C ALA A 484 -12.16 0.99 -36.45
N ARG A 485 -12.92 0.07 -35.90
CA ARG A 485 -14.14 -0.55 -36.45
C ARG A 485 -15.15 -0.76 -35.32
N PRO A 486 -16.45 -0.93 -35.60
CA PRO A 486 -17.46 -1.19 -34.59
C PRO A 486 -17.07 -2.41 -33.75
N ALA A 487 -16.93 -2.25 -32.44
CA ALA A 487 -16.56 -3.29 -31.47
C ALA A 487 -17.52 -3.25 -30.27
N THR A 488 -18.01 -4.40 -29.81
CA THR A 488 -18.95 -4.48 -28.69
C THR A 488 -18.26 -5.06 -27.46
N PHE A 489 -18.11 -4.26 -26.43
CA PHE A 489 -17.54 -4.71 -25.14
C PHE A 489 -18.00 -3.81 -23.99
N PRO A 490 -18.00 -4.32 -22.75
CA PRO A 490 -18.31 -3.52 -21.58
C PRO A 490 -17.11 -2.67 -21.12
N LEU A 491 -17.40 -1.48 -20.61
CA LEU A 491 -16.50 -0.67 -19.80
C LEU A 491 -17.06 -0.57 -18.38
N TYR A 492 -16.20 -0.75 -17.40
CA TYR A 492 -16.54 -0.65 -15.98
C TYR A 492 -15.88 0.58 -15.38
N PHE A 493 -16.67 1.41 -14.71
CA PHE A 493 -16.21 2.62 -14.02
C PHE A 493 -16.39 2.43 -12.52
N ARG A 494 -15.29 2.56 -11.76
CA ARG A 494 -15.37 2.52 -10.30
C ARG A 494 -16.12 3.72 -9.78
N VAL A 495 -17.09 3.52 -8.90
CA VAL A 495 -17.79 4.56 -8.15
C VAL A 495 -17.35 4.49 -6.70
N PRO A 496 -16.45 5.39 -6.24
CA PRO A 496 -15.89 5.34 -4.88
C PRO A 496 -16.97 5.42 -3.80
N GLU A 497 -16.74 4.78 -2.63
CA GLU A 497 -17.67 4.85 -1.48
C GLU A 497 -17.80 6.27 -0.89
N TRP A 498 -16.79 7.11 -1.07
CA TRP A 498 -16.79 8.48 -0.52
C TRP A 498 -17.62 9.47 -1.32
N THR A 499 -17.97 9.21 -2.58
CA THR A 499 -18.72 10.14 -3.43
C THR A 499 -20.22 10.15 -3.10
N GLN A 500 -20.90 11.24 -3.43
CA GLN A 500 -22.35 11.38 -3.32
C GLN A 500 -22.91 12.09 -4.56
N GLY A 501 -23.89 11.47 -5.22
CA GLY A 501 -24.47 12.05 -6.43
C GLY A 501 -23.55 11.93 -7.66
N ALA A 502 -22.77 10.85 -7.74
CA ALA A 502 -21.96 10.54 -8.91
C ALA A 502 -22.84 10.34 -10.15
N THR A 503 -22.37 10.82 -11.30
CA THR A 503 -23.08 10.70 -12.58
C THR A 503 -22.13 10.35 -13.71
N LEU A 504 -22.63 9.63 -14.71
CA LEU A 504 -21.94 9.35 -15.96
C LEU A 504 -22.78 9.87 -17.13
N LYS A 505 -22.21 10.79 -17.91
CA LYS A 505 -22.81 11.24 -19.18
C LYS A 505 -22.26 10.36 -20.30
N LEU A 506 -23.18 9.70 -21.01
CA LEU A 506 -22.91 8.86 -22.17
C LEU A 506 -22.73 9.67 -23.47
N PRO A 507 -22.17 9.07 -24.54
CA PRO A 507 -21.96 9.76 -25.82
C PRO A 507 -23.25 10.28 -26.50
N ASP A 508 -24.39 9.64 -26.26
CA ASP A 508 -25.70 10.07 -26.76
C ASP A 508 -26.33 11.22 -25.96
N GLY A 509 -25.64 11.68 -24.93
CA GLY A 509 -26.10 12.75 -24.03
C GLY A 509 -26.90 12.27 -22.82
N THR A 510 -27.23 10.99 -22.71
CA THR A 510 -27.88 10.40 -21.53
C THR A 510 -27.01 10.57 -20.29
N ILE A 511 -27.61 10.92 -19.16
CA ILE A 511 -26.93 11.04 -17.86
C ILE A 511 -27.47 9.96 -16.94
N GLU A 512 -26.59 9.11 -16.48
CA GLU A 512 -26.88 8.03 -15.53
C GLU A 512 -26.44 8.43 -14.12
N SER A 513 -27.29 8.15 -13.12
CA SER A 513 -26.95 8.29 -11.71
C SER A 513 -26.28 7.02 -11.23
N LEU A 514 -25.12 7.16 -10.60
CA LEU A 514 -24.27 6.05 -10.21
C LEU A 514 -24.40 5.74 -8.72
N LYS A 515 -24.26 4.45 -8.37
CA LYS A 515 -24.31 4.00 -6.98
C LYS A 515 -22.90 3.91 -6.39
N PRO A 516 -22.60 4.63 -5.29
CA PRO A 516 -21.30 4.54 -4.62
C PRO A 516 -20.99 3.12 -4.12
N GLY A 517 -19.71 2.76 -4.15
CA GLY A 517 -19.21 1.48 -3.66
C GLY A 517 -19.31 0.33 -4.64
N GLU A 518 -19.61 0.59 -5.92
CA GLU A 518 -19.76 -0.43 -6.97
C GLU A 518 -18.97 -0.06 -8.23
N PHE A 519 -18.77 -1.03 -9.10
CA PHE A 519 -18.39 -0.78 -10.49
C PHE A 519 -19.64 -0.65 -11.34
N HIS A 520 -19.73 0.45 -12.08
CA HIS A 520 -20.82 0.71 -13.02
C HIS A 520 -20.44 0.24 -14.41
N GLU A 521 -21.27 -0.64 -14.99
CA GLU A 521 -21.06 -1.22 -16.33
C GLU A 521 -21.74 -0.39 -17.42
N VAL A 522 -21.00 -0.11 -18.50
CA VAL A 522 -21.51 0.46 -19.75
C VAL A 522 -21.23 -0.50 -20.89
N SER A 523 -22.20 -1.34 -21.23
CA SER A 523 -22.08 -2.30 -22.33
C SER A 523 -22.74 -1.75 -23.58
N ARG A 524 -21.95 -1.57 -24.64
CA ARG A 524 -22.43 -1.02 -25.91
C ARG A 524 -21.51 -1.33 -27.08
N GLN A 525 -21.97 -1.06 -28.30
CA GLN A 525 -21.12 -1.03 -29.48
C GLN A 525 -20.41 0.34 -29.56
N TRP A 526 -19.08 0.31 -29.55
CA TRP A 526 -18.20 1.46 -29.75
C TRP A 526 -17.83 1.60 -31.21
N ASN A 527 -17.78 2.86 -31.75
CA ASN A 527 -17.45 3.10 -33.13
C ASN A 527 -16.82 4.49 -33.35
N GLY A 528 -15.60 4.53 -33.86
CA GLY A 528 -14.84 5.79 -33.95
C GLY A 528 -14.45 6.26 -32.55
N THR A 529 -14.46 7.58 -32.34
CA THR A 529 -14.18 8.17 -31.00
C THR A 529 -15.47 8.59 -30.31
N GLU A 530 -15.73 8.03 -29.15
CA GLU A 530 -16.88 8.32 -28.30
C GLU A 530 -16.42 8.81 -26.93
N THR A 531 -17.09 9.85 -26.41
CA THR A 531 -16.68 10.52 -25.17
C THR A 531 -17.69 10.27 -24.06
N LEU A 532 -17.19 9.86 -22.88
CA LEU A 532 -17.95 9.77 -21.63
C LEU A 532 -17.41 10.80 -20.63
N LEU A 533 -18.29 11.31 -19.77
CA LEU A 533 -17.92 12.24 -18.71
C LEU A 533 -18.43 11.72 -17.36
N LEU A 534 -17.49 11.28 -16.51
CA LEU A 534 -17.74 10.85 -15.15
C LEU A 534 -17.57 12.04 -14.20
N GLN A 535 -18.58 12.27 -13.34
CA GLN A 535 -18.54 13.26 -12.28
C GLN A 535 -18.57 12.54 -10.94
N LEU A 536 -17.57 12.80 -10.09
CA LEU A 536 -17.42 12.24 -8.75
C LEU A 536 -17.39 13.36 -7.70
N PRO A 537 -18.55 13.90 -7.27
CA PRO A 537 -18.57 14.94 -6.26
C PRO A 537 -17.87 14.51 -4.98
N MET A 538 -17.05 15.37 -4.42
CA MET A 538 -16.18 15.12 -3.26
C MET A 538 -16.63 15.96 -2.05
N PRO A 539 -17.64 15.54 -1.26
CA PRO A 539 -17.97 16.20 -0.02
C PRO A 539 -16.87 16.06 1.01
N PHE A 540 -16.74 17.03 1.92
CA PHE A 540 -15.84 16.88 3.06
C PHE A 540 -16.31 15.78 4.01
N LYS A 541 -15.37 14.98 4.49
CA LYS A 541 -15.56 14.00 5.56
C LYS A 541 -14.54 14.23 6.67
N LEU A 542 -14.96 14.02 7.92
CA LEU A 542 -14.08 13.99 9.07
C LEU A 542 -13.88 12.54 9.51
N ARG A 543 -12.64 12.08 9.52
CA ARG A 543 -12.29 10.80 10.11
C ARG A 543 -11.85 11.02 11.54
N LYS A 544 -12.53 10.39 12.49
CA LYS A 544 -12.10 10.35 13.89
C LYS A 544 -10.90 9.41 14.06
N GLY A 545 -9.92 9.85 14.83
CA GLY A 545 -8.71 9.13 15.13
C GLY A 545 -8.40 9.09 16.63
N TYR A 546 -7.11 8.98 16.94
CA TYR A 546 -6.60 8.88 18.29
C TYR A 546 -7.04 10.07 19.16
N GLN A 547 -7.55 9.79 20.38
CA GLN A 547 -8.08 10.80 21.33
C GLN A 547 -9.17 11.68 20.73
N ASP A 548 -10.05 11.10 19.93
CA ASP A 548 -11.12 11.81 19.19
C ASP A 548 -10.61 13.00 18.35
N SER A 549 -9.32 13.00 17.98
CA SER A 549 -8.81 13.93 16.98
C SER A 549 -9.47 13.67 15.63
N VAL A 550 -9.48 14.67 14.75
CA VAL A 550 -10.08 14.56 13.42
C VAL A 550 -9.04 14.82 12.33
N SER A 551 -9.13 14.10 11.22
CA SER A 551 -8.52 14.47 9.95
C SER A 551 -9.57 14.90 8.94
N VAL A 552 -9.21 15.86 8.08
CA VAL A 552 -10.10 16.42 7.04
C VAL A 552 -9.83 15.68 5.73
N GLU A 553 -10.87 15.08 5.14
CA GLU A 553 -10.79 14.32 3.91
C GLU A 553 -11.74 14.90 2.84
N ARG A 554 -11.32 14.85 1.56
CA ARG A 554 -12.14 15.20 0.41
C ARG A 554 -11.74 14.31 -0.79
N GLY A 555 -12.65 13.43 -1.20
CA GLY A 555 -12.29 12.35 -2.12
C GLY A 555 -11.19 11.47 -1.52
N PRO A 556 -10.14 11.09 -2.27
CA PRO A 556 -9.02 10.32 -1.74
C PRO A 556 -7.98 11.17 -0.99
N LEU A 557 -8.09 12.52 -1.05
CA LEU A 557 -7.13 13.42 -0.44
C LEU A 557 -7.40 13.62 1.06
N VAL A 558 -6.33 13.61 1.84
CA VAL A 558 -6.27 14.04 3.24
C VAL A 558 -5.61 15.41 3.30
N PHE A 559 -6.15 16.31 4.11
CA PHE A 559 -5.65 17.68 4.22
C PHE A 559 -4.92 17.90 5.54
N SER A 560 -3.79 18.57 5.47
CA SER A 560 -2.88 18.82 6.59
C SER A 560 -2.53 20.31 6.68
N LEU A 561 -2.32 20.79 7.89
CA LEU A 561 -1.65 22.08 8.09
C LEU A 561 -0.18 21.91 7.71
N GLY A 562 0.20 22.41 6.53
CA GLY A 562 1.55 22.40 6.04
C GLY A 562 2.39 23.43 6.83
N LEU A 563 3.49 22.97 7.42
CA LEU A 563 4.40 23.83 8.16
C LEU A 563 5.52 24.27 7.21
N LYS A 564 5.82 25.57 7.19
CA LYS A 564 6.96 26.05 6.40
C LYS A 564 8.26 25.43 6.93
N PRO A 565 8.96 24.58 6.17
CA PRO A 565 10.21 23.99 6.63
C PRO A 565 11.39 24.99 6.46
N LYS A 566 12.23 25.09 7.48
CA LYS A 566 13.59 25.58 7.31
C LYS A 566 14.49 24.36 7.14
N TRP A 567 15.07 24.22 5.96
CA TRP A 567 15.95 23.13 5.60
C TRP A 567 17.39 23.38 6.02
N PHE A 568 18.09 22.32 6.40
CA PHE A 568 19.50 22.31 6.77
C PHE A 568 20.19 21.10 6.16
N ASP A 569 21.40 21.27 5.67
CA ASP A 569 22.30 20.15 5.40
C ASP A 569 22.61 19.44 6.72
N PHE A 570 22.35 18.15 6.80
CA PHE A 570 22.51 17.37 8.04
C PHE A 570 23.81 16.57 8.04
N MET A 571 23.91 15.54 7.19
CA MET A 571 25.10 14.74 7.01
C MET A 571 25.44 14.58 5.53
N PRO A 572 26.75 14.49 5.16
CA PRO A 572 27.09 14.09 3.80
C PRO A 572 26.49 12.74 3.48
N PHE A 573 26.00 12.55 2.26
CA PHE A 573 25.65 11.21 1.79
C PHE A 573 26.81 10.25 1.99
N LYS A 574 26.55 9.09 2.56
CA LYS A 574 27.52 8.02 2.73
C LYS A 574 28.17 7.61 1.40
N PHE A 575 27.39 7.63 0.32
CA PHE A 575 27.83 7.38 -1.05
C PHE A 575 27.41 8.57 -1.92
N GLN A 576 28.34 9.16 -2.65
CA GLN A 576 28.14 10.43 -3.35
C GLN A 576 27.71 10.19 -4.80
N PRO A 577 26.53 10.66 -5.24
CA PRO A 577 26.21 10.76 -6.66
C PRO A 577 27.08 11.82 -7.35
N ALA A 578 27.16 11.76 -8.68
CA ALA A 578 27.71 12.86 -9.45
C ALA A 578 26.83 14.11 -9.31
N GLY A 579 27.44 15.28 -9.12
CA GLY A 579 26.71 16.57 -9.07
C GLY A 579 26.54 17.15 -7.66
N PRO A 580 25.61 18.12 -7.48
CA PRO A 580 25.51 18.95 -6.27
C PRO A 580 24.79 18.28 -5.08
N ARG A 581 24.16 17.12 -5.25
CA ARG A 581 23.36 16.43 -4.23
C ARG A 581 24.26 15.63 -3.30
N LYS A 582 24.66 16.23 -2.19
CA LYS A 582 25.72 15.69 -1.33
C LYS A 582 25.31 15.43 0.11
N PHE A 583 24.14 15.93 0.54
CA PHE A 583 23.75 15.91 1.94
C PHE A 583 22.35 15.35 2.16
N ASP A 584 22.19 14.64 3.25
CA ASP A 584 20.89 14.43 3.88
C ASP A 584 20.38 15.77 4.43
N TRP A 585 19.06 15.92 4.52
CA TRP A 585 18.42 17.15 4.95
C TRP A 585 17.62 16.97 6.22
N ALA A 586 17.83 17.89 7.16
CA ALA A 586 16.94 18.09 8.30
C ALA A 586 16.00 19.28 8.04
N ALA A 587 14.84 19.30 8.66
CA ALA A 587 13.85 20.36 8.55
C ALA A 587 13.22 20.69 9.91
N MET A 588 13.11 21.98 10.21
CA MET A 588 12.44 22.52 11.40
C MET A 588 11.31 23.46 10.99
N PRO A 589 10.20 23.53 11.74
CA PRO A 589 9.07 24.37 11.39
C PRO A 589 9.41 25.85 11.61
N GLN A 590 8.94 26.72 10.69
CA GLN A 590 9.01 28.19 10.82
C GLN A 590 7.65 28.80 11.21
N THR A 591 6.59 27.99 11.22
CA THR A 591 5.21 28.42 11.54
C THR A 591 4.69 27.68 12.77
N PRO A 592 3.78 28.26 13.55
CA PRO A 592 3.05 27.54 14.59
C PRO A 592 2.31 26.34 14.01
N TRP A 593 2.12 25.30 14.82
CA TRP A 593 1.51 24.03 14.39
C TRP A 593 0.42 23.52 15.34
N ASN A 594 0.38 23.95 16.58
CA ASN A 594 -0.42 23.44 17.67
C ASN A 594 -1.82 24.08 17.71
N TYR A 595 -2.65 23.75 16.72
CA TYR A 595 -4.01 24.27 16.59
C TYR A 595 -5.08 23.20 16.85
N ALA A 596 -6.19 23.63 17.48
CA ALA A 596 -7.46 22.92 17.45
C ALA A 596 -8.40 23.59 16.43
N LEU A 597 -9.15 22.76 15.68
CA LEU A 597 -10.03 23.25 14.62
C LEU A 597 -11.41 23.63 15.15
N ALA A 598 -11.96 24.74 14.65
CA ALA A 598 -13.35 25.17 14.87
C ALA A 598 -14.22 24.53 13.79
N LEU A 599 -14.79 23.36 14.05
CA LEU A 599 -15.54 22.57 13.08
C LEU A 599 -16.97 22.27 13.54
N ASN A 600 -17.91 22.38 12.61
CA ASN A 600 -19.18 21.69 12.76
C ASN A 600 -18.97 20.21 12.41
N THR A 601 -18.82 19.37 13.43
CA THR A 601 -18.53 17.94 13.24
C THR A 601 -19.70 17.15 12.64
N ASN A 602 -20.94 17.71 12.67
CA ASN A 602 -22.11 17.08 12.07
C ASN A 602 -22.26 17.42 10.57
N ASP A 603 -21.78 18.60 10.16
CA ASP A 603 -21.74 19.02 8.76
C ASP A 603 -20.44 19.80 8.48
N PRO A 604 -19.35 19.10 8.16
CA PRO A 604 -18.05 19.73 7.92
C PRO A 604 -18.07 20.78 6.80
N ASN A 605 -18.97 20.64 5.81
CA ASN A 605 -19.05 21.55 4.67
C ASN A 605 -19.42 22.99 5.08
N GLN A 606 -19.99 23.20 6.27
CA GLN A 606 -20.28 24.54 6.80
C GLN A 606 -19.03 25.25 7.33
N SER A 607 -17.98 24.51 7.71
CA SER A 607 -16.78 25.06 8.34
C SER A 607 -15.55 25.05 7.41
N LEU A 608 -15.63 24.35 6.27
CA LEU A 608 -14.54 24.13 5.35
C LEU A 608 -14.82 24.76 3.99
N THR A 609 -13.84 25.48 3.45
CA THR A 609 -13.98 26.12 2.13
C THR A 609 -12.83 25.70 1.22
N VAL A 610 -13.17 25.24 0.01
CA VAL A 610 -12.20 24.85 -1.02
C VAL A 610 -11.76 26.06 -1.82
N THR A 611 -10.45 26.19 -2.03
CA THR A 611 -9.85 27.08 -3.01
C THR A 611 -9.13 26.25 -4.07
N GLN A 612 -9.50 26.41 -5.33
CA GLN A 612 -8.87 25.75 -6.47
C GLN A 612 -7.93 26.69 -7.20
N ARG A 613 -6.82 26.15 -7.71
CA ARG A 613 -5.83 26.84 -8.53
C ARG A 613 -5.56 26.01 -9.79
N PRO A 614 -5.10 26.62 -10.90
CA PRO A 614 -4.65 25.84 -12.04
C PRO A 614 -3.49 24.91 -11.65
N LEU A 615 -3.58 23.64 -12.08
CA LEU A 615 -2.49 22.69 -11.91
C LEU A 615 -1.29 23.15 -12.74
N LYS A 616 -0.12 23.27 -12.10
CA LYS A 616 1.14 23.66 -12.70
C LYS A 616 2.27 22.77 -12.19
N GLY A 617 2.95 22.09 -13.08
CA GLY A 617 4.05 21.19 -12.70
C GLY A 617 3.60 20.03 -11.79
N ASN A 618 4.44 19.64 -10.84
CA ASN A 618 4.13 18.58 -9.88
C ASN A 618 3.17 19.09 -8.80
N PRO A 619 1.94 18.51 -8.66
CA PRO A 619 0.96 18.93 -7.66
C PRO A 619 1.37 18.58 -6.21
N PHE A 620 2.37 17.74 -6.03
CA PHE A 620 2.91 17.33 -4.72
C PHE A 620 4.13 18.16 -4.27
N ASP A 621 4.55 19.15 -5.06
CA ASP A 621 5.54 20.14 -4.60
C ASP A 621 4.89 21.14 -3.66
N PRO A 622 5.51 21.43 -2.50
CA PRO A 622 5.02 22.47 -1.61
C PRO A 622 4.89 23.83 -2.33
N GLY A 623 3.69 24.40 -2.32
CA GLY A 623 3.36 25.65 -2.99
C GLY A 623 2.78 25.52 -4.41
N ASN A 624 2.77 24.31 -4.99
CA ASN A 624 2.16 24.03 -6.31
C ASN A 624 0.79 23.34 -6.20
N GLU A 625 0.30 23.12 -4.98
CA GLU A 625 -0.97 22.43 -4.75
C GLU A 625 -2.13 23.09 -5.53
N PRO A 626 -2.85 22.32 -6.38
CA PRO A 626 -3.97 22.88 -7.14
C PRO A 626 -5.24 23.05 -6.31
N ILE A 627 -5.25 22.55 -5.07
CA ILE A 627 -6.37 22.64 -4.16
C ILE A 627 -5.89 22.93 -2.73
N GLN A 628 -6.57 23.85 -2.03
CA GLN A 628 -6.38 24.13 -0.61
C GLN A 628 -7.73 24.21 0.10
N VAL A 629 -7.72 23.95 1.39
CA VAL A 629 -8.91 24.04 2.26
C VAL A 629 -8.67 25.06 3.35
N THR A 630 -9.59 26.00 3.49
CA THR A 630 -9.58 26.98 4.57
C THR A 630 -10.47 26.51 5.70
N VAL A 631 -9.99 26.67 6.94
CA VAL A 631 -10.71 26.38 8.19
C VAL A 631 -10.29 27.37 9.27
N GLU A 632 -11.14 27.59 10.26
CA GLU A 632 -10.79 28.38 11.45
C GLU A 632 -10.24 27.47 12.56
N GLY A 633 -9.32 28.00 13.38
CA GLY A 633 -8.74 27.28 14.50
C GLY A 633 -8.18 28.20 15.57
N ARG A 634 -7.91 27.66 16.76
CA ARG A 634 -7.25 28.36 17.86
C ARG A 634 -6.00 27.60 18.29
N ARG A 635 -4.97 28.36 18.65
CA ARG A 635 -3.75 27.74 19.21
C ARG A 635 -4.03 27.08 20.55
N LEU A 636 -3.26 26.01 20.80
CA LEU A 636 -3.23 25.28 22.06
C LEU A 636 -1.81 25.31 22.61
N ASP A 637 -1.50 26.31 23.44
CA ASP A 637 -0.16 26.43 24.02
C ASP A 637 0.23 25.25 24.91
N SER A 638 -0.74 24.49 25.40
CA SER A 638 -0.53 23.24 26.13
C SER A 638 -0.08 22.06 25.27
N TRP A 639 -0.31 22.11 23.93
CA TRP A 639 0.10 21.06 23.03
C TRP A 639 1.51 21.33 22.51
N GLN A 640 2.48 20.68 23.11
CA GLN A 640 3.90 20.87 22.87
C GLN A 640 4.51 19.70 22.08
N SER A 641 5.74 19.87 21.59
CA SER A 641 6.52 18.76 21.04
C SER A 641 7.14 17.92 22.16
N SER A 642 7.26 16.62 21.90
CA SER A 642 7.91 15.65 22.77
C SER A 642 8.66 14.65 21.93
N GLU A 643 9.84 14.23 22.36
CA GLU A 643 10.62 13.16 21.71
C GLU A 643 10.83 13.40 20.20
N GLY A 644 11.01 14.68 19.80
CA GLY A 644 11.22 15.10 18.41
C GLY A 644 9.99 15.10 17.51
N ALA A 645 8.81 14.82 18.06
CA ALA A 645 7.53 14.80 17.34
C ALA A 645 6.50 15.70 18.03
N ALA A 646 5.32 15.88 17.46
CA ALA A 646 4.19 16.42 18.19
C ALA A 646 3.84 15.46 19.33
N ALA A 647 3.59 15.98 20.54
CA ALA A 647 2.99 15.14 21.58
C ALA A 647 1.65 14.57 21.07
N PRO A 648 1.11 13.50 21.67
CA PRO A 648 -0.22 13.03 21.32
C PRO A 648 -1.23 14.18 21.28
N PRO A 649 -2.12 14.24 20.28
CA PRO A 649 -3.12 15.30 20.24
C PRO A 649 -3.95 15.27 21.53
N PRO A 650 -4.27 16.42 22.16
CA PRO A 650 -5.15 16.46 23.32
C PRO A 650 -6.50 15.82 23.03
N GLN A 651 -7.10 15.20 24.05
CA GLN A 651 -8.44 14.60 23.95
C GLN A 651 -9.48 15.64 23.52
N SER A 652 -10.14 15.40 22.38
CA SER A 652 -11.23 16.26 21.93
C SER A 652 -12.55 16.02 22.68
N PRO A 653 -13.38 17.07 22.86
CA PRO A 653 -13.17 18.46 22.49
C PRO A 653 -12.30 19.22 23.49
N VAL A 654 -11.60 20.25 23.01
CA VAL A 654 -10.72 21.10 23.84
C VAL A 654 -11.24 22.54 23.93
N GLU A 655 -10.77 23.28 24.95
CA GLU A 655 -11.01 24.70 25.10
C GLU A 655 -9.71 25.49 24.82
N SER A 656 -9.84 26.65 24.19
CA SER A 656 -8.77 27.61 24.02
C SER A 656 -9.32 29.03 24.07
N MET A 657 -8.64 29.92 24.77
CA MET A 657 -8.96 31.36 24.84
C MET A 657 -8.17 32.17 23.81
N GLU A 658 -7.28 31.52 23.05
CA GLU A 658 -6.50 32.16 22.01
C GLU A 658 -7.37 32.71 20.88
N THR A 659 -6.83 33.67 20.11
CA THR A 659 -7.53 34.28 18.98
C THR A 659 -7.88 33.22 17.94
N LEU A 660 -9.07 33.35 17.36
CA LEU A 660 -9.48 32.53 16.22
C LEU A 660 -8.68 32.97 14.99
N GLU A 661 -7.99 32.05 14.36
CA GLU A 661 -7.13 32.28 13.20
C GLU A 661 -7.66 31.48 12.00
N LYS A 662 -7.46 32.02 10.80
CA LYS A 662 -7.76 31.35 9.53
C LYS A 662 -6.57 30.51 9.14
N LEU A 663 -6.76 29.20 8.99
CA LEU A 663 -5.74 28.23 8.64
C LEU A 663 -5.96 27.75 7.19
N GLU A 664 -4.87 27.50 6.47
CA GLU A 664 -4.88 26.91 5.14
C GLU A 664 -4.31 25.49 5.23
N LEU A 665 -5.15 24.50 4.91
CA LEU A 665 -4.75 23.10 4.84
C LEU A 665 -4.44 22.76 3.38
N SER A 666 -3.31 22.08 3.16
CA SER A 666 -2.86 21.56 1.87
C SER A 666 -3.05 20.05 1.80
N PRO A 667 -3.12 19.44 0.61
CA PRO A 667 -3.08 17.98 0.48
C PRO A 667 -1.85 17.41 1.21
N TYR A 668 -2.03 16.35 1.94
CA TYR A 668 -0.97 15.68 2.72
C TYR A 668 0.30 15.44 1.88
N GLY A 669 0.13 14.93 0.65
CA GLY A 669 1.22 14.60 -0.27
C GLY A 669 2.10 15.79 -0.66
N SER A 670 1.60 17.03 -0.56
CA SER A 670 2.35 18.26 -0.85
C SER A 670 3.07 18.85 0.36
N THR A 671 2.94 18.24 1.54
CA THR A 671 3.57 18.73 2.79
C THR A 671 4.77 17.85 3.18
N ARG A 672 5.80 18.45 3.76
CA ARG A 672 6.96 17.71 4.31
C ARG A 672 7.03 17.78 5.83
N LEU A 673 6.61 18.91 6.42
CA LEU A 673 6.26 19.04 7.84
C LEU A 673 4.78 19.38 7.93
N ARG A 674 4.04 18.74 8.84
CA ARG A 674 2.58 18.81 8.86
C ARG A 674 1.94 18.47 10.21
N ILE A 675 0.69 18.91 10.35
CA ILE A 675 -0.28 18.34 11.29
C ILE A 675 -1.50 17.89 10.49
N THR A 676 -1.93 16.65 10.68
CA THR A 676 -3.03 16.01 9.97
C THR A 676 -4.17 15.61 10.91
N ALA A 677 -3.84 15.16 12.12
CA ALA A 677 -4.81 14.80 13.15
C ALA A 677 -4.91 15.93 14.16
N PHE A 678 -6.07 16.59 14.19
CA PHE A 678 -6.31 17.80 14.98
C PHE A 678 -7.27 17.54 16.15
N PRO A 679 -7.03 18.15 17.32
CA PRO A 679 -8.08 18.33 18.31
C PRO A 679 -9.19 19.23 17.74
N VAL A 680 -10.42 19.09 18.25
CA VAL A 680 -11.58 19.90 17.89
C VAL A 680 -11.94 20.80 19.06
N LEU A 681 -12.26 22.08 18.80
CA LEU A 681 -12.77 23.02 19.79
C LEU A 681 -14.19 22.63 20.25
N LYS A 682 -14.53 22.99 21.52
CA LYS A 682 -15.90 22.89 22.04
C LYS A 682 -16.86 23.80 21.28
#